data_b382489a862d31ad612fbee7df2b983a
#
_entry.id   b382489a862d31ad612fbee7df2b983a
#
_cell.length_a   1.000
_cell.length_b   1.000
_cell.length_c   1.000
_cell.angle_alpha   90.00
_cell.angle_beta   90.00
_cell.angle_gamma   90.00
#
_symmetry.space_group_name_H-M   'P 1'
#
loop_
_entity.id
_entity.type
_entity.pdbx_description
1 polymer ?
#
loop_
_entity_poly.entity_id
_entity_poly.type
_entity_poly.pdbx_seq_one_letter_code
_entity_poly.pdbx_strand_id
1 'polypeptide(L)'
;MSEILKVMVSSTSRDLPEYRQQVQDACLRASMFPIMMEQLPALDADAIEASLALVEEADIYVGLFAHRYGYIPDEHDISITEMEYERAVERGIPRLLFLMHSEVAVKPADFDTGDSADKLTALKARLKKERVVGFFESPKDLRGQALHALTEARKQLEDAIIGGEEPATKVADLFHYVSTIPEKGKPYIAHPYTLLQTRGLVGRKRELDILTDWVTKSKLRDVTIFNIVAIGGMGKSALTWTWFNDIAPQEKKWAGQVWWSFYESDATFENFVTRTLAYVSGRSLESLKNTPIAEQQDALLNALSQESFLLVLDGLERILIAYARQDAAYLLDENTLDEETSNYVAKASGLPQSAGKSFVGKHQLRKTADVRAGQFLRKLARLSNTRILASTRLYPADLQVPTGQLLPGCSALFLKGLSDADALELWRAYGAKGSRETMLPVFHTFEKHPLLLQLLAYEVAEFREAPGDFDAWRAAHPEFDPFDLPLVQVQTEVLTHALRGLSKAELRTLHVIAGFRMPASIDTLKALLISIENGDDHGQRPFATFKEMDQSLTILEDRGLLGWDRRANRYDLHPIVRGVVWSRLDDTQRSDIYGSLRSHFEAMPMMEDYLKVETVEDLTPAIELYNTLIELGQYDAAFMIFYEKLDAATLWRLSASRLRVELLERLFPNGTDSLPSLSNSMTQAFAIDSLAGGYHFAGRPGTAVMIFERALRIDSLEGDQSNLSVSMCNLSQTLTSIGALYRSEATAKIALVIAQDIKYDYPLGMSLYLLGLVLPLLGKYEEAERFLQHSYRIWIDQNHEQFMGVTNAYLSKASLLQNTPDSAKKFAEEAWRLAGILRLERDIIRAARLQGSAAMQLGDLDYAKEKLHFALRRAHNVQVIEEELATLIALADLNWQQKEPENARNLLEEVWESAERGPYPIFHADALLVLAKIEQDAGNNQAAIEAATEAYRKAWCDGPPYAYYRGLTKAKELLKTLEAPEPEMPAFDPSKFEPMPEVEINPDDEFGS
;
A
#
# COMPACT_ATOMS: atom_id res chain seq x y z
N MET A 1 21.86 -8.96 5.33
CA MET A 1 20.78 -8.54 6.26
C MET A 1 21.13 -9.10 7.62
N SER A 2 21.27 -8.28 8.66
CA SER A 2 21.53 -8.75 10.02
C SER A 2 20.27 -9.47 10.53
N GLU A 3 20.45 -10.67 11.05
CA GLU A 3 19.37 -11.45 11.67
C GLU A 3 18.73 -10.67 12.81
N ILE A 4 17.38 -10.69 12.91
CA ILE A 4 16.68 -10.07 14.03
C ILE A 4 16.87 -10.96 15.25
N LEU A 5 17.60 -10.48 16.25
CA LEU A 5 17.84 -11.21 17.49
C LEU A 5 16.56 -11.45 18.28
N LYS A 6 16.38 -12.67 18.79
CA LYS A 6 15.25 -13.08 19.62
C LYS A 6 15.57 -12.88 21.09
N VAL A 7 14.64 -12.27 21.81
CA VAL A 7 14.79 -11.99 23.24
C VAL A 7 13.71 -12.72 24.03
N MET A 8 14.09 -13.72 24.81
CA MET A 8 13.17 -14.35 25.77
C MET A 8 12.95 -13.42 26.95
N VAL A 9 11.69 -13.07 27.22
CA VAL A 9 11.31 -12.26 28.40
C VAL A 9 10.64 -13.16 29.42
N SER A 10 11.38 -13.46 30.46
CA SER A 10 11.01 -14.34 31.56
C SER A 10 10.62 -13.54 32.81
N SER A 11 9.46 -13.78 33.38
CA SER A 11 9.01 -13.25 34.65
C SER A 11 7.73 -13.93 35.14
N THR A 12 7.32 -13.68 36.35
CA THR A 12 5.99 -14.04 36.85
C THR A 12 4.91 -13.22 36.13
N SER A 13 3.85 -13.89 35.67
CA SER A 13 2.80 -13.26 34.83
C SER A 13 1.76 -12.45 35.59
N ARG A 14 1.57 -12.73 36.90
CA ARG A 14 0.47 -12.16 37.69
C ARG A 14 0.76 -10.78 38.27
N ASP A 15 2.00 -10.53 38.69
CA ASP A 15 2.43 -9.31 39.38
C ASP A 15 3.14 -8.29 38.47
N LEU A 16 3.55 -8.67 37.26
CA LEU A 16 4.35 -7.85 36.37
C LEU A 16 3.78 -7.59 34.97
N PRO A 17 2.45 -7.56 34.74
CA PRO A 17 1.92 -7.46 33.34
C PRO A 17 2.35 -6.15 32.66
N GLU A 18 2.28 -5.00 33.35
CA GLU A 18 2.70 -3.71 32.77
C GLU A 18 4.23 -3.65 32.57
N TYR A 19 5.01 -4.23 33.46
CA TYR A 19 6.46 -4.28 33.32
C TYR A 19 6.91 -5.14 32.16
N ARG A 20 6.26 -6.29 31.94
CA ARG A 20 6.49 -7.16 30.78
C ARG A 20 6.21 -6.45 29.48
N GLN A 21 5.11 -5.70 29.41
CA GLN A 21 4.76 -4.89 28.24
C GLN A 21 5.85 -3.85 27.93
N GLN A 22 6.41 -3.21 28.96
CA GLN A 22 7.48 -2.23 28.77
C GLN A 22 8.80 -2.85 28.30
N VAL A 23 9.11 -4.08 28.71
CA VAL A 23 10.28 -4.81 28.20
C VAL A 23 10.05 -5.27 26.78
N GLN A 24 8.84 -5.72 26.44
CA GLN A 24 8.47 -6.01 25.05
C GLN A 24 8.67 -4.78 24.16
N ASP A 25 8.21 -3.63 24.59
CA ASP A 25 8.41 -2.36 23.88
C ASP A 25 9.91 -2.02 23.73
N ALA A 26 10.72 -2.28 24.77
CA ALA A 26 12.17 -2.09 24.71
C ALA A 26 12.84 -3.01 23.70
N CYS A 27 12.46 -4.29 23.63
CA CYS A 27 12.96 -5.23 22.61
C CYS A 27 12.67 -4.72 21.20
N LEU A 28 11.43 -4.33 20.93
CA LEU A 28 11.02 -3.84 19.62
C LEU A 28 11.77 -2.55 19.23
N ARG A 29 11.95 -1.61 20.17
CA ARG A 29 12.74 -0.38 19.96
C ARG A 29 14.22 -0.66 19.72
N ALA A 30 14.76 -1.73 20.32
CA ALA A 30 16.11 -2.21 20.04
C ALA A 30 16.20 -2.99 18.71
N SER A 31 15.11 -3.07 17.92
CA SER A 31 15.02 -3.88 16.70
C SER A 31 15.30 -5.36 16.93
N MET A 32 14.80 -5.89 18.05
CA MET A 32 14.86 -7.29 18.46
C MET A 32 13.45 -7.85 18.62
N PHE A 33 13.30 -9.15 18.49
CA PHE A 33 12.00 -9.82 18.60
C PHE A 33 11.79 -10.42 19.99
N PRO A 34 10.81 -9.91 20.79
CA PRO A 34 10.49 -10.50 22.10
C PRO A 34 9.71 -11.79 21.93
N ILE A 35 10.12 -12.85 22.62
CA ILE A 35 9.41 -14.11 22.73
C ILE A 35 8.99 -14.34 24.19
N MET A 36 7.70 -14.68 24.38
CA MET A 36 7.08 -14.76 25.70
C MET A 36 6.03 -15.86 25.72
N MET A 37 5.82 -16.51 26.87
CA MET A 37 4.83 -17.60 27.03
C MET A 37 3.40 -17.21 26.61
N GLU A 38 2.99 -15.97 26.85
CA GLU A 38 1.65 -15.49 26.51
C GLU A 38 1.42 -15.37 24.99
N GLN A 39 2.47 -15.40 24.19
CA GLN A 39 2.41 -15.34 22.73
C GLN A 39 2.30 -16.73 22.10
N LEU A 40 2.49 -17.78 22.90
CA LEU A 40 2.31 -19.15 22.42
C LEU A 40 0.82 -19.42 22.18
N PRO A 41 0.47 -20.09 21.06
CA PRO A 41 -0.86 -20.67 20.91
C PRO A 41 -1.06 -21.76 21.98
N ALA A 42 -2.33 -22.15 22.24
CA ALA A 42 -2.59 -23.33 23.05
C ALA A 42 -1.97 -24.56 22.35
N LEU A 43 -0.95 -25.12 22.97
CA LEU A 43 -0.23 -26.30 22.47
C LEU A 43 -0.64 -27.52 23.32
N ASP A 44 -0.68 -28.69 22.68
CA ASP A 44 -0.75 -29.96 23.37
C ASP A 44 0.67 -30.36 23.83
N ALA A 45 1.26 -29.48 24.66
CA ALA A 45 2.59 -29.62 25.24
C ALA A 45 2.56 -29.19 26.69
N ASP A 46 3.41 -29.78 27.53
CA ASP A 46 3.58 -29.37 28.90
C ASP A 46 4.09 -27.91 28.96
N ALA A 47 3.58 -27.15 29.94
CA ALA A 47 3.95 -25.75 30.14
C ALA A 47 5.46 -25.56 30.39
N ILE A 48 6.11 -26.53 31.00
CA ILE A 48 7.56 -26.54 31.22
C ILE A 48 8.30 -26.71 29.90
N GLU A 49 7.91 -27.71 29.12
CA GLU A 49 8.51 -27.99 27.79
C GLU A 49 8.37 -26.79 26.85
N ALA A 50 7.17 -26.20 26.80
CA ALA A 50 6.88 -25.01 25.97
C ALA A 50 7.71 -23.81 26.40
N SER A 51 7.87 -23.57 27.72
CA SER A 51 8.64 -22.47 28.27
C SER A 51 10.14 -22.62 27.98
N LEU A 52 10.69 -23.82 28.21
CA LEU A 52 12.09 -24.11 27.95
C LEU A 52 12.42 -24.07 26.45
N ALA A 53 11.48 -24.44 25.57
CA ALA A 53 11.62 -24.31 24.11
C ALA A 53 11.80 -22.85 23.68
N LEU A 54 11.13 -21.89 24.34
CA LEU A 54 11.34 -20.47 24.07
C LEU A 54 12.76 -20.01 24.44
N VAL A 55 13.32 -20.53 25.53
CA VAL A 55 14.70 -20.26 25.91
C VAL A 55 15.66 -20.86 24.88
N GLU A 56 15.37 -22.04 24.33
CA GLU A 56 16.18 -22.65 23.26
C GLU A 56 16.21 -21.83 21.98
N GLU A 57 15.16 -21.10 21.72
CA GLU A 57 15.07 -20.23 20.54
C GLU A 57 15.68 -18.84 20.73
N ALA A 58 15.97 -18.42 21.97
CA ALA A 58 16.37 -17.06 22.27
C ALA A 58 17.89 -16.85 22.03
N ASP A 59 18.24 -15.65 21.51
CA ASP A 59 19.63 -15.17 21.43
C ASP A 59 20.02 -14.40 22.70
N ILE A 60 19.05 -13.81 23.40
CA ILE A 60 19.22 -13.06 24.64
C ILE A 60 18.11 -13.47 25.61
N TYR A 61 18.45 -13.59 26.86
CA TYR A 61 17.50 -13.81 27.96
C TYR A 61 17.34 -12.53 28.80
N VAL A 62 16.10 -12.09 29.02
CA VAL A 62 15.76 -11.00 29.92
C VAL A 62 14.93 -11.57 31.09
N GLY A 63 15.46 -11.50 32.30
CA GLY A 63 14.78 -11.96 33.51
C GLY A 63 14.29 -10.80 34.36
N LEU A 64 12.99 -10.79 34.72
CA LEU A 64 12.37 -9.80 35.60
C LEU A 64 11.96 -10.48 36.93
N PHE A 65 12.48 -9.99 38.03
CA PHE A 65 12.24 -10.58 39.35
C PHE A 65 11.68 -9.54 40.32
N ALA A 66 10.43 -9.72 40.74
CA ALA A 66 9.76 -8.82 41.69
C ALA A 66 9.54 -9.53 43.05
N HIS A 67 8.33 -9.65 43.55
CA HIS A 67 8.03 -10.15 44.88
C HIS A 67 7.45 -11.57 44.89
N ARG A 68 7.38 -12.22 43.71
CA ARG A 68 6.92 -13.61 43.56
C ARG A 68 8.04 -14.50 43.04
N TYR A 69 8.11 -15.73 43.56
CA TYR A 69 9.04 -16.76 43.06
C TYR A 69 8.56 -17.40 41.77
N GLY A 70 7.24 -17.46 41.62
CA GLY A 70 6.59 -18.11 40.48
C GLY A 70 6.04 -19.49 40.79
N TYR A 71 5.43 -20.13 39.81
CA TYR A 71 4.82 -21.43 39.94
C TYR A 71 5.90 -22.53 39.99
N ILE A 72 5.82 -23.38 41.01
CA ILE A 72 6.62 -24.59 41.14
C ILE A 72 5.74 -25.78 40.69
N PRO A 73 6.06 -26.45 39.58
CA PRO A 73 5.30 -27.59 39.09
C PRO A 73 5.41 -28.78 40.08
N ASP A 74 4.40 -29.68 40.06
CA ASP A 74 4.47 -30.93 40.77
C ASP A 74 5.71 -31.76 40.35
N GLU A 75 6.39 -32.39 41.29
CA GLU A 75 7.66 -33.11 41.08
C GLU A 75 8.93 -32.26 40.83
N HIS A 76 8.84 -30.90 40.95
CA HIS A 76 9.99 -30.01 40.85
C HIS A 76 10.22 -29.22 42.13
N ASP A 77 11.50 -28.86 42.37
CA ASP A 77 11.89 -28.07 43.56
C ASP A 77 12.04 -26.58 43.32
N ILE A 78 12.07 -26.17 42.02
CA ILE A 78 12.26 -24.79 41.58
C ILE A 78 11.13 -24.32 40.67
N SER A 79 10.95 -22.99 40.57
CA SER A 79 9.89 -22.39 39.73
C SER A 79 10.25 -22.47 38.24
N ILE A 80 9.22 -22.39 37.37
CA ILE A 80 9.42 -22.31 35.91
C ILE A 80 10.34 -21.13 35.56
N THR A 81 10.18 -19.96 36.20
CA THR A 81 11.02 -18.80 35.96
C THR A 81 12.51 -19.06 36.34
N GLU A 82 12.77 -19.85 37.36
CA GLU A 82 14.12 -20.26 37.70
C GLU A 82 14.66 -21.32 36.74
N MET A 83 13.82 -22.26 36.27
CA MET A 83 14.21 -23.25 35.24
C MET A 83 14.57 -22.54 33.93
N GLU A 84 13.81 -21.54 33.49
CA GLU A 84 14.13 -20.71 32.34
C GLU A 84 15.49 -20.02 32.47
N TYR A 85 15.80 -19.48 33.68
CA TYR A 85 17.09 -18.87 33.94
C TYR A 85 18.22 -19.89 33.86
N GLU A 86 18.06 -21.07 34.48
CA GLU A 86 19.06 -22.14 34.45
C GLU A 86 19.29 -22.63 32.99
N ARG A 87 18.25 -22.76 32.19
CA ARG A 87 18.40 -23.12 30.78
C ARG A 87 19.16 -22.05 29.99
N ALA A 88 18.93 -20.78 30.25
CA ALA A 88 19.70 -19.69 29.66
C ALA A 88 21.17 -19.69 30.09
N VAL A 89 21.47 -20.14 31.36
CA VAL A 89 22.83 -20.37 31.81
C VAL A 89 23.50 -21.51 31.06
N GLU A 90 22.83 -22.66 30.95
CA GLU A 90 23.32 -23.83 30.18
C GLU A 90 23.63 -23.50 28.72
N ARG A 91 22.76 -22.75 28.09
CA ARG A 91 22.95 -22.28 26.69
C ARG A 91 24.07 -21.24 26.52
N GLY A 92 24.54 -20.61 27.59
CA GLY A 92 25.56 -19.58 27.53
C GLY A 92 25.14 -18.27 26.84
N ILE A 93 23.83 -18.04 26.62
CA ILE A 93 23.35 -16.82 25.98
C ILE A 93 23.47 -15.62 26.94
N PRO A 94 23.54 -14.36 26.40
CA PRO A 94 23.52 -13.14 27.21
C PRO A 94 22.27 -13.09 28.09
N ARG A 95 22.47 -12.75 29.37
CA ARG A 95 21.38 -12.67 30.35
C ARG A 95 21.34 -11.28 30.97
N LEU A 96 20.24 -10.57 30.74
CA LEU A 96 19.96 -9.24 31.24
C LEU A 96 18.96 -9.37 32.40
N LEU A 97 19.38 -9.06 33.62
CA LEU A 97 18.61 -9.34 34.81
C LEU A 97 18.17 -8.05 35.49
N PHE A 98 16.87 -7.93 35.75
CA PHE A 98 16.27 -6.77 36.38
C PHE A 98 15.52 -7.18 37.65
N LEU A 99 15.82 -6.50 38.73
CA LEU A 99 15.22 -6.74 40.04
C LEU A 99 14.38 -5.53 40.46
N MET A 100 13.13 -5.75 40.90
CA MET A 100 12.33 -4.66 41.47
C MET A 100 12.95 -4.15 42.75
N HIS A 101 13.01 -2.82 42.93
CA HIS A 101 13.54 -2.19 44.13
C HIS A 101 12.65 -2.50 45.34
N SER A 102 13.23 -2.75 46.48
CA SER A 102 12.51 -3.17 47.69
C SER A 102 11.52 -2.13 48.26
N GLU A 103 11.66 -0.87 47.89
CA GLU A 103 10.81 0.24 48.34
C GLU A 103 9.59 0.47 47.46
N VAL A 104 9.44 -0.27 46.37
CA VAL A 104 8.27 -0.13 45.49
C VAL A 104 7.04 -0.68 46.20
N ALA A 105 6.01 0.15 46.32
CA ALA A 105 4.75 -0.24 46.94
C ALA A 105 3.99 -1.21 46.02
N VAL A 106 3.72 -2.40 46.47
CA VAL A 106 2.96 -3.45 45.77
C VAL A 106 1.78 -3.93 46.62
N LYS A 107 0.79 -4.53 45.98
CA LYS A 107 -0.38 -5.07 46.68
C LYS A 107 0.01 -6.28 47.52
N PRO A 108 -0.58 -6.49 48.71
CA PRO A 108 -0.29 -7.68 49.54
C PRO A 108 -0.46 -9.02 48.81
N ALA A 109 -1.35 -9.07 47.78
CA ALA A 109 -1.59 -10.27 46.97
C ALA A 109 -0.43 -10.60 46.01
N ASP A 110 0.48 -9.66 45.80
CA ASP A 110 1.61 -9.79 44.87
C ASP A 110 2.91 -10.18 45.60
N PHE A 111 2.82 -10.52 46.89
CA PHE A 111 3.92 -11.05 47.69
C PHE A 111 3.76 -12.54 47.94
N ASP A 112 4.81 -13.29 47.74
CA ASP A 112 4.90 -14.66 48.23
C ASP A 112 5.33 -14.67 49.71
N THR A 113 4.84 -15.64 50.45
CA THR A 113 5.14 -15.86 51.89
C THR A 113 5.62 -17.30 52.12
N GLY A 114 6.32 -17.53 53.21
CA GLY A 114 6.84 -18.86 53.56
C GLY A 114 7.96 -19.33 52.64
N ASP A 115 7.99 -20.62 52.32
CA ASP A 115 9.07 -21.28 51.56
C ASP A 115 9.34 -20.61 50.20
N SER A 116 8.30 -20.16 49.49
CA SER A 116 8.46 -19.46 48.21
C SER A 116 9.17 -18.11 48.37
N ALA A 117 8.94 -17.36 49.44
CA ALA A 117 9.64 -16.12 49.74
C ALA A 117 11.12 -16.38 50.08
N ASP A 118 11.43 -17.45 50.78
CA ASP A 118 12.81 -17.85 51.12
C ASP A 118 13.56 -18.26 49.85
N LYS A 119 12.95 -19.06 48.96
CA LYS A 119 13.49 -19.45 47.66
C LYS A 119 13.73 -18.24 46.74
N LEU A 120 12.80 -17.28 46.70
CA LEU A 120 12.97 -16.02 45.94
C LEU A 120 14.16 -15.19 46.44
N THR A 121 14.29 -15.13 47.79
CA THR A 121 15.39 -14.39 48.43
C THR A 121 16.73 -15.04 48.08
N ALA A 122 16.81 -16.38 48.16
CA ALA A 122 17.99 -17.15 47.74
C ALA A 122 18.33 -16.95 46.28
N LEU A 123 17.33 -17.02 45.38
CA LEU A 123 17.50 -16.77 43.95
C LEU A 123 18.03 -15.36 43.70
N LYS A 124 17.41 -14.32 44.23
CA LYS A 124 17.88 -12.94 44.09
C LYS A 124 19.30 -12.73 44.60
N ALA A 125 19.68 -13.38 45.71
CA ALA A 125 21.04 -13.32 46.23
C ALA A 125 22.04 -13.98 45.25
N ARG A 126 21.68 -15.11 44.66
CA ARG A 126 22.45 -15.81 43.63
C ARG A 126 22.64 -14.96 42.40
N LEU A 127 21.55 -14.40 41.85
CA LEU A 127 21.58 -13.55 40.66
C LEU A 127 22.51 -12.34 40.81
N LYS A 128 22.43 -11.65 41.96
CA LYS A 128 23.33 -10.52 42.32
C LYS A 128 24.80 -10.91 42.41
N LYS A 129 25.09 -12.14 42.77
CA LYS A 129 26.47 -12.64 42.88
C LYS A 129 27.03 -13.06 41.49
N GLU A 130 26.17 -13.62 40.64
CA GLU A 130 26.58 -14.18 39.37
C GLU A 130 26.68 -13.13 38.25
N ARG A 131 25.87 -12.06 38.31
CA ARG A 131 25.76 -11.05 37.26
C ARG A 131 25.54 -9.63 37.81
N VAL A 132 25.85 -8.63 36.98
CA VAL A 132 25.40 -7.26 37.21
C VAL A 132 23.90 -7.20 36.97
N VAL A 133 23.14 -6.73 37.95
CA VAL A 133 21.67 -6.64 37.86
C VAL A 133 21.23 -5.19 37.81
N GLY A 134 20.20 -4.88 37.00
CA GLY A 134 19.51 -3.60 37.04
C GLY A 134 18.45 -3.56 38.15
N PHE A 135 18.21 -2.40 38.74
CA PHE A 135 17.13 -2.21 39.71
C PHE A 135 16.11 -1.24 39.14
N PHE A 136 14.83 -1.60 39.15
CA PHE A 136 13.76 -0.77 38.62
C PHE A 136 12.70 -0.46 39.70
N GLU A 137 12.12 0.76 39.58
CA GLU A 137 11.09 1.25 40.52
C GLU A 137 9.73 1.42 39.80
N SER A 138 9.71 1.60 38.50
CA SER A 138 8.49 1.77 37.73
C SER A 138 8.57 1.08 36.36
N PRO A 139 7.42 0.83 35.68
CA PRO A 139 7.43 0.26 34.33
C PRO A 139 8.23 1.09 33.32
N LYS A 140 8.15 2.42 33.39
CA LYS A 140 8.90 3.33 32.48
C LYS A 140 10.41 3.29 32.75
N ASP A 141 10.82 3.23 34.01
CA ASP A 141 12.21 3.09 34.41
C ASP A 141 12.80 1.77 33.92
N LEU A 142 12.08 0.66 34.14
CA LEU A 142 12.47 -0.65 33.59
C LEU A 142 12.65 -0.63 32.06
N ARG A 143 11.75 0.02 31.31
CA ARG A 143 11.88 0.13 29.87
C ARG A 143 13.18 0.81 29.46
N GLY A 144 13.51 1.94 30.08
CA GLY A 144 14.75 2.67 29.77
C GLY A 144 16.00 1.84 30.05
N GLN A 145 16.02 1.12 31.18
CA GLN A 145 17.14 0.25 31.54
C GLN A 145 17.24 -0.98 30.62
N ALA A 146 16.12 -1.63 30.32
CA ALA A 146 16.06 -2.78 29.44
C ALA A 146 16.50 -2.40 28.01
N LEU A 147 16.02 -1.26 27.48
CA LEU A 147 16.40 -0.77 26.16
C LEU A 147 17.90 -0.50 26.05
N HIS A 148 18.50 0.12 27.07
CA HIS A 148 19.95 0.35 27.12
C HIS A 148 20.72 -0.98 27.15
N ALA A 149 20.33 -1.90 28.03
CA ALA A 149 20.99 -3.20 28.16
C ALA A 149 20.88 -4.05 26.88
N LEU A 150 19.72 -4.05 26.23
CA LEU A 150 19.48 -4.73 24.96
C LEU A 150 20.31 -4.14 23.81
N THR A 151 20.41 -2.81 23.75
CA THR A 151 21.23 -2.14 22.72
C THR A 151 22.71 -2.48 22.86
N GLU A 152 23.23 -2.52 24.11
CA GLU A 152 24.60 -2.91 24.36
C GLU A 152 24.85 -4.41 24.06
N ALA A 153 23.91 -5.28 24.44
CA ALA A 153 23.99 -6.70 24.13
C ALA A 153 23.98 -6.97 22.62
N ARG A 154 23.14 -6.24 21.88
CA ARG A 154 23.10 -6.30 20.41
C ARG A 154 24.44 -5.92 19.80
N LYS A 155 25.03 -4.80 20.23
CA LYS A 155 26.34 -4.34 19.75
C LYS A 155 27.44 -5.39 19.98
N GLN A 156 27.45 -6.00 21.18
CA GLN A 156 28.43 -7.05 21.51
C GLN A 156 28.26 -8.30 20.62
N LEU A 157 27.03 -8.69 20.32
CA LEU A 157 26.75 -9.82 19.43
C LEU A 157 27.11 -9.49 17.96
N GLU A 158 26.81 -8.29 17.50
CA GLU A 158 27.19 -7.83 16.13
C GLU A 158 28.72 -7.73 15.99
N ASP A 159 29.42 -7.22 17.00
CA ASP A 159 30.89 -7.16 17.01
C ASP A 159 31.54 -8.56 17.02
N ALA A 160 30.92 -9.54 17.68
CA ALA A 160 31.37 -10.93 17.66
C ALA A 160 31.19 -11.60 16.30
N ILE A 161 30.10 -11.30 15.58
CA ILE A 161 29.84 -11.81 14.23
C ILE A 161 30.87 -11.28 13.22
N ILE A 162 31.27 -10.01 13.35
CA ILE A 162 32.30 -9.38 12.50
C ILE A 162 33.69 -9.99 12.78
N GLY A 163 33.90 -10.54 13.99
CA GLY A 163 35.15 -11.18 14.40
C GLY A 163 35.38 -12.63 13.91
N GLY A 164 34.45 -13.25 13.18
CA GLY A 164 34.63 -14.50 12.47
C GLY A 164 34.24 -15.79 13.22
N GLU A 165 33.43 -15.73 14.24
CA GLU A 165 32.77 -16.90 14.85
C GLU A 165 31.38 -17.11 14.24
N GLU A 166 31.18 -18.24 13.52
CA GLU A 166 29.88 -18.59 12.92
C GLU A 166 28.86 -18.98 13.99
N PRO A 167 27.68 -18.32 14.04
CA PRO A 167 26.51 -18.88 14.71
C PRO A 167 25.72 -19.75 13.74
N ALA A 168 25.33 -20.93 14.20
CA ALA A 168 24.70 -21.97 13.43
C ALA A 168 23.34 -21.56 12.80
N THR A 169 23.23 -21.88 11.54
CA THR A 169 22.08 -21.98 10.64
C THR A 169 20.73 -22.28 11.29
N LYS A 170 19.80 -21.32 11.20
CA LYS A 170 18.33 -21.55 11.07
C LYS A 170 17.58 -20.21 10.93
N VAL A 171 17.55 -19.62 9.74
CA VAL A 171 16.86 -18.36 9.46
C VAL A 171 15.54 -18.52 8.67
N ALA A 172 15.27 -19.68 8.12
CA ALA A 172 14.11 -19.90 7.26
C ALA A 172 12.75 -19.90 8.01
N ASP A 173 12.73 -20.10 9.33
CA ASP A 173 11.48 -20.29 10.09
C ASP A 173 10.93 -19.02 10.77
N LEU A 174 11.66 -17.92 10.81
CA LEU A 174 11.28 -16.72 11.57
C LEU A 174 10.25 -15.83 10.91
N PHE A 175 10.23 -15.81 9.58
CA PHE A 175 9.14 -15.16 8.84
C PHE A 175 7.79 -15.90 8.99
N HIS A 176 7.82 -17.13 9.46
CA HIS A 176 6.61 -17.94 9.66
C HIS A 176 5.75 -17.48 10.84
N TYR A 177 6.33 -16.94 11.92
CA TYR A 177 5.59 -16.62 13.15
C TYR A 177 4.79 -15.32 13.11
N VAL A 178 5.23 -14.33 12.34
CA VAL A 178 4.51 -13.04 12.19
C VAL A 178 3.46 -13.12 11.06
N SER A 179 3.55 -14.12 10.19
CA SER A 179 2.62 -14.36 9.08
C SER A 179 1.70 -15.57 9.28
N THR A 180 1.76 -16.26 10.42
CA THR A 180 0.89 -17.41 10.67
C THR A 180 -0.55 -16.95 10.86
N ILE A 181 -1.36 -17.31 9.88
CA ILE A 181 -2.81 -17.19 9.97
C ILE A 181 -3.28 -18.17 11.03
N PRO A 182 -3.96 -17.70 12.10
CA PRO A 182 -4.41 -18.59 13.16
C PRO A 182 -5.46 -19.58 12.65
N GLU A 183 -5.64 -20.68 13.38
CA GLU A 183 -6.73 -21.61 13.10
C GLU A 183 -8.08 -20.90 13.19
N LYS A 184 -8.99 -21.32 12.34
CA LYS A 184 -10.38 -20.87 12.34
C LYS A 184 -11.01 -21.00 13.74
N GLY A 185 -11.66 -19.95 14.18
CA GLY A 185 -12.24 -19.84 15.53
C GLY A 185 -11.44 -18.99 16.50
N LYS A 186 -10.13 -18.79 16.27
CA LYS A 186 -9.34 -17.77 16.99
C LYS A 186 -9.37 -16.46 16.19
N PRO A 187 -9.38 -15.27 16.82
CA PRO A 187 -9.37 -14.01 16.08
C PRO A 187 -8.10 -13.89 15.22
N TYR A 188 -8.26 -13.59 13.95
CA TYR A 188 -7.17 -13.24 13.07
C TYR A 188 -6.98 -11.73 13.06
N ILE A 189 -5.95 -11.24 13.74
CA ILE A 189 -5.56 -9.83 13.78
C ILE A 189 -4.38 -9.68 12.82
N ALA A 190 -4.67 -9.34 11.57
CA ALA A 190 -3.64 -9.20 10.54
C ALA A 190 -2.73 -7.99 10.83
N HIS A 191 -3.33 -6.90 11.30
CA HIS A 191 -2.64 -5.65 11.62
C HIS A 191 -3.11 -5.18 13.00
N PRO A 192 -2.32 -5.40 14.08
CA PRO A 192 -2.70 -4.98 15.43
C PRO A 192 -2.97 -3.48 15.48
N TYR A 193 -4.04 -3.09 16.16
CA TYR A 193 -4.31 -1.68 16.41
C TYR A 193 -3.27 -1.13 17.40
N THR A 194 -2.32 -0.37 16.88
CA THR A 194 -1.21 0.20 17.65
C THR A 194 -1.30 1.71 17.81
N LEU A 195 -2.34 2.33 17.25
CA LEU A 195 -2.50 3.77 17.22
C LEU A 195 -2.78 4.37 18.61
N LEU A 196 -1.88 5.22 19.06
CA LEU A 196 -2.07 6.38 19.96
C LEU A 196 -2.81 6.17 21.29
N GLN A 197 -3.15 4.95 21.71
CA GLN A 197 -3.89 4.75 22.94
C GLN A 197 -3.13 3.89 23.93
N THR A 198 -2.43 4.56 24.81
CA THR A 198 -1.99 4.00 26.09
C THR A 198 -3.13 3.82 27.09
N ARG A 199 -4.33 4.34 26.78
CA ARG A 199 -5.54 4.29 27.64
C ARG A 199 -6.73 3.78 26.82
N GLY A 200 -7.63 3.02 27.45
CA GLY A 200 -8.82 2.44 26.84
C GLY A 200 -9.81 3.49 26.28
N LEU A 201 -10.74 3.05 25.42
CA LEU A 201 -11.80 3.90 24.90
C LEU A 201 -12.62 4.49 26.05
N VAL A 202 -12.80 5.82 26.04
CA VAL A 202 -13.63 6.52 27.00
C VAL A 202 -14.92 6.97 26.34
N GLY A 203 -16.05 6.69 26.98
CA GLY A 203 -17.38 7.03 26.48
C GLY A 203 -17.83 6.15 25.30
N ARG A 204 -18.60 6.73 24.37
CA ARG A 204 -19.11 6.04 23.16
C ARG A 204 -20.06 4.85 23.43
N LYS A 205 -20.65 4.79 24.63
CA LYS A 205 -21.55 3.70 24.99
C LYS A 205 -22.71 3.54 24.02
N ARG A 206 -23.29 4.63 23.56
CA ARG A 206 -24.40 4.63 22.59
C ARG A 206 -23.99 3.99 21.27
N GLU A 207 -22.83 4.34 20.79
CA GLU A 207 -22.29 3.79 19.53
C GLU A 207 -21.94 2.31 19.66
N LEU A 208 -21.36 1.90 20.79
CA LEU A 208 -21.15 0.48 21.12
C LEU A 208 -22.44 -0.29 21.19
N ASP A 209 -23.51 0.28 21.83
CA ASP A 209 -24.84 -0.34 21.90
C ASP A 209 -25.46 -0.48 20.49
N ILE A 210 -25.27 0.49 19.59
CA ILE A 210 -25.74 0.40 18.20
C ILE A 210 -25.05 -0.75 17.46
N LEU A 211 -23.74 -0.92 17.63
CA LEU A 211 -23.00 -2.02 17.00
C LEU A 211 -23.42 -3.39 17.58
N THR A 212 -23.69 -3.45 18.88
CA THR A 212 -24.19 -4.66 19.54
C THR A 212 -25.60 -4.98 19.08
N ASP A 213 -26.47 -4.00 18.98
CA ASP A 213 -27.82 -4.15 18.43
C ASP A 213 -27.81 -4.64 16.97
N TRP A 214 -26.84 -4.18 16.16
CA TRP A 214 -26.70 -4.61 14.77
C TRP A 214 -26.43 -6.10 14.64
N VAL A 215 -25.67 -6.71 15.54
CA VAL A 215 -25.36 -8.15 15.44
C VAL A 215 -26.35 -9.05 16.18
N THR A 216 -27.09 -8.50 17.17
CA THR A 216 -27.99 -9.27 18.03
C THR A 216 -29.46 -9.15 17.63
N LYS A 217 -29.93 -7.97 17.15
CA LYS A 217 -31.35 -7.72 16.87
C LYS A 217 -31.80 -8.21 15.49
N SER A 218 -32.90 -8.93 15.44
CA SER A 218 -33.46 -9.51 14.21
C SER A 218 -33.85 -8.47 13.14
N LYS A 219 -34.22 -7.26 13.55
CA LYS A 219 -34.60 -6.16 12.63
C LYS A 219 -33.43 -5.63 11.77
N LEU A 220 -32.19 -5.89 12.17
CA LEU A 220 -30.98 -5.45 11.45
C LEU A 220 -30.28 -6.61 10.73
N ARG A 221 -30.95 -7.75 10.58
CA ARG A 221 -30.37 -8.95 9.92
C ARG A 221 -29.96 -8.70 8.47
N ASP A 222 -30.64 -7.79 7.79
CA ASP A 222 -30.40 -7.49 6.37
C ASP A 222 -29.23 -6.53 6.17
N VAL A 223 -28.64 -5.98 7.25
CA VAL A 223 -27.45 -5.13 7.19
C VAL A 223 -26.20 -6.00 7.33
N THR A 224 -25.52 -6.20 6.24
CA THR A 224 -24.25 -6.96 6.18
C THR A 224 -23.06 -6.09 6.45
N ILE A 225 -22.97 -4.91 5.78
CA ILE A 225 -21.87 -3.95 5.93
C ILE A 225 -22.36 -2.76 6.75
N PHE A 226 -21.71 -2.52 7.88
CA PHE A 226 -21.94 -1.37 8.73
C PHE A 226 -20.74 -0.42 8.68
N ASN A 227 -20.92 0.80 8.17
CA ASN A 227 -19.84 1.75 7.99
C ASN A 227 -19.85 2.79 9.12
N ILE A 228 -18.73 2.98 9.80
CA ILE A 228 -18.50 4.11 10.71
C ILE A 228 -17.74 5.18 9.92
N VAL A 229 -18.40 6.31 9.69
CA VAL A 229 -17.88 7.40 8.87
C VAL A 229 -17.61 8.61 9.76
N ALA A 230 -16.39 9.12 9.78
CA ALA A 230 -16.02 10.35 10.46
C ALA A 230 -14.67 10.87 9.99
N ILE A 231 -14.40 12.15 10.21
CA ILE A 231 -13.10 12.78 10.04
C ILE A 231 -12.02 12.12 10.93
N GLY A 232 -10.75 12.44 10.70
CA GLY A 232 -9.65 11.96 11.52
C GLY A 232 -9.75 12.37 12.99
N GLY A 233 -9.16 11.60 13.90
CA GLY A 233 -9.15 11.91 15.32
C GLY A 233 -10.47 11.72 16.07
N MET A 234 -11.57 11.35 15.40
CA MET A 234 -12.89 11.13 16.03
C MET A 234 -13.00 9.81 16.80
N GLY A 235 -11.98 8.98 16.77
CA GLY A 235 -11.94 7.73 17.52
C GLY A 235 -12.61 6.55 16.82
N LYS A 236 -12.72 6.55 15.47
CA LYS A 236 -13.29 5.42 14.69
C LYS A 236 -12.60 4.09 14.99
N SER A 237 -11.29 4.04 14.77
CA SER A 237 -10.50 2.80 14.96
C SER A 237 -10.50 2.34 16.42
N ALA A 238 -10.45 3.27 17.39
CA ALA A 238 -10.57 2.94 18.80
C ALA A 238 -11.93 2.32 19.14
N LEU A 239 -13.02 2.89 18.62
CA LEU A 239 -14.38 2.38 18.81
C LEU A 239 -14.54 0.98 18.20
N THR A 240 -14.11 0.80 16.95
CA THR A 240 -14.22 -0.47 16.24
C THR A 240 -13.34 -1.55 16.87
N TRP A 241 -12.13 -1.19 17.33
CA TRP A 241 -11.22 -2.10 18.01
C TRP A 241 -11.80 -2.58 19.34
N THR A 242 -12.22 -1.62 20.23
CA THR A 242 -12.80 -1.97 21.53
C THR A 242 -14.03 -2.87 21.35
N TRP A 243 -14.91 -2.55 20.39
CA TRP A 243 -16.08 -3.38 20.13
C TRP A 243 -15.69 -4.77 19.59
N PHE A 244 -14.76 -4.85 18.63
CA PHE A 244 -14.29 -6.10 18.05
C PHE A 244 -13.63 -7.02 19.07
N ASN A 245 -12.74 -6.46 19.89
CA ASN A 245 -11.90 -7.23 20.80
C ASN A 245 -12.61 -7.61 22.10
N ASP A 246 -13.39 -6.69 22.66
CA ASP A 246 -13.92 -6.83 24.02
C ASP A 246 -15.42 -7.20 24.05
N ILE A 247 -16.23 -6.76 23.07
CA ILE A 247 -17.70 -6.88 23.12
C ILE A 247 -18.22 -7.95 22.16
N ALA A 248 -17.88 -7.85 20.88
CA ALA A 248 -18.44 -8.73 19.84
C ALA A 248 -18.24 -10.23 20.09
N PRO A 249 -17.11 -10.70 20.69
CA PRO A 249 -16.95 -12.13 21.04
C PRO A 249 -17.92 -12.62 22.11
N GLN A 250 -18.36 -11.72 23.02
CA GLN A 250 -19.28 -12.06 24.10
C GLN A 250 -20.73 -12.08 23.65
N GLU A 251 -21.10 -11.27 22.66
CA GLU A 251 -22.47 -11.08 22.18
C GLU A 251 -22.92 -12.15 21.19
N LYS A 252 -22.00 -12.72 20.41
CA LYS A 252 -22.31 -13.74 19.42
C LYS A 252 -21.14 -14.68 19.18
N LYS A 253 -21.44 -16.00 19.07
CA LYS A 253 -20.44 -16.97 18.65
C LYS A 253 -20.19 -16.84 17.14
N TRP A 254 -18.97 -16.49 16.77
CA TRP A 254 -18.51 -16.39 15.41
C TRP A 254 -17.77 -17.66 14.98
N ALA A 255 -17.89 -18.06 13.72
CA ALA A 255 -17.05 -19.10 13.14
C ALA A 255 -15.58 -18.63 13.01
N GLY A 256 -15.39 -17.32 12.91
CA GLY A 256 -14.09 -16.66 12.93
C GLY A 256 -14.25 -15.15 12.90
N GLN A 257 -13.19 -14.46 13.30
CA GLN A 257 -13.14 -13.01 13.37
C GLN A 257 -11.84 -12.51 12.71
N VAL A 258 -11.95 -11.46 11.88
CA VAL A 258 -10.80 -10.87 11.18
C VAL A 258 -10.77 -9.39 11.44
N TRP A 259 -9.60 -8.88 11.86
CA TRP A 259 -9.27 -7.47 11.89
C TRP A 259 -8.25 -7.16 10.80
N TRP A 260 -8.59 -6.29 9.86
CA TRP A 260 -7.75 -5.83 8.78
C TRP A 260 -7.68 -4.31 8.76
N SER A 261 -6.48 -3.73 8.81
CA SER A 261 -6.27 -2.29 8.71
C SER A 261 -5.58 -1.94 7.40
N PHE A 262 -6.18 -1.07 6.60
CA PHE A 262 -5.61 -0.58 5.35
C PHE A 262 -4.58 0.55 5.54
N TYR A 263 -4.24 0.90 6.76
CA TYR A 263 -3.18 1.86 7.03
C TYR A 263 -1.77 1.28 6.90
N GLU A 264 -1.64 -0.03 6.95
CA GLU A 264 -0.36 -0.73 6.86
C GLU A 264 0.13 -0.88 5.40
N SER A 265 1.45 -0.95 5.21
CA SER A 265 2.07 -0.95 3.87
C SER A 265 1.74 -2.19 3.03
N ASP A 266 1.57 -3.36 3.69
CA ASP A 266 1.22 -4.63 3.03
C ASP A 266 -0.29 -4.89 2.97
N ALA A 267 -1.10 -3.96 3.46
CA ALA A 267 -2.55 -4.10 3.55
C ALA A 267 -3.27 -3.80 2.22
N THR A 268 -2.79 -4.39 1.13
CA THR A 268 -3.47 -4.31 -0.17
C THR A 268 -4.79 -5.05 -0.14
N PHE A 269 -5.70 -4.69 -1.03
CA PHE A 269 -6.97 -5.40 -1.18
C PHE A 269 -6.78 -6.89 -1.53
N GLU A 270 -5.79 -7.22 -2.35
CA GLU A 270 -5.47 -8.59 -2.74
C GLU A 270 -4.95 -9.41 -1.56
N ASN A 271 -4.05 -8.84 -0.76
CA ASN A 271 -3.57 -9.48 0.46
C ASN A 271 -4.70 -9.70 1.45
N PHE A 272 -5.64 -8.76 1.55
CA PHE A 272 -6.85 -8.95 2.35
C PHE A 272 -7.65 -10.18 1.89
N VAL A 273 -7.93 -10.30 0.59
CA VAL A 273 -8.68 -11.45 0.04
C VAL A 273 -7.93 -12.76 0.29
N THR A 274 -6.65 -12.82 -0.08
CA THR A 274 -5.84 -14.04 0.02
C THR A 274 -5.69 -14.53 1.46
N ARG A 275 -5.33 -13.64 2.38
CA ARG A 275 -5.11 -13.99 3.78
C ARG A 275 -6.42 -14.29 4.51
N THR A 276 -7.49 -13.56 4.20
CA THR A 276 -8.81 -13.86 4.77
C THR A 276 -9.34 -15.20 4.26
N LEU A 277 -9.15 -15.51 2.96
CA LEU A 277 -9.52 -16.82 2.41
C LEU A 277 -8.73 -17.95 3.08
N ALA A 278 -7.42 -17.78 3.24
CA ALA A 278 -6.58 -18.76 3.95
C ALA A 278 -7.13 -19.03 5.37
N TYR A 279 -7.47 -17.97 6.11
CA TYR A 279 -8.04 -18.06 7.45
C TYR A 279 -9.40 -18.77 7.48
N VAL A 280 -10.36 -18.36 6.66
CA VAL A 280 -11.72 -18.90 6.72
C VAL A 280 -11.81 -20.33 6.17
N SER A 281 -10.93 -20.70 5.22
CA SER A 281 -10.90 -22.02 4.59
C SER A 281 -9.90 -23.00 5.22
N GLY A 282 -8.99 -22.52 6.07
CA GLY A 282 -7.89 -23.32 6.63
C GLY A 282 -6.82 -23.73 5.60
N ARG A 283 -6.80 -23.10 4.40
CA ARG A 283 -5.79 -23.37 3.37
C ARG A 283 -4.49 -22.63 3.68
N SER A 284 -3.37 -23.23 3.34
CA SER A 284 -2.07 -22.55 3.43
C SER A 284 -1.96 -21.44 2.37
N LEU A 285 -1.24 -20.36 2.68
CA LEU A 285 -0.96 -19.29 1.70
C LEU A 285 -0.26 -19.85 0.46
N GLU A 286 0.63 -20.82 0.63
CA GLU A 286 1.32 -21.48 -0.47
C GLU A 286 0.35 -22.15 -1.44
N SER A 287 -0.71 -22.83 -0.93
CA SER A 287 -1.73 -23.45 -1.78
C SER A 287 -2.57 -22.44 -2.57
N LEU A 288 -2.62 -21.18 -2.11
CA LEU A 288 -3.37 -20.10 -2.75
C LEU A 288 -2.53 -19.30 -3.74
N LYS A 289 -1.20 -19.36 -3.67
CA LYS A 289 -0.31 -18.62 -4.59
C LYS A 289 -0.63 -18.84 -6.06
N ASN A 290 -1.09 -20.03 -6.41
CA ASN A 290 -1.41 -20.41 -7.78
C ASN A 290 -2.89 -20.28 -8.15
N THR A 291 -3.73 -19.81 -7.22
CA THR A 291 -5.15 -19.56 -7.48
C THR A 291 -5.35 -18.11 -7.94
N PRO A 292 -6.04 -17.84 -9.05
CA PRO A 292 -6.36 -16.48 -9.47
C PRO A 292 -7.13 -15.71 -8.40
N ILE A 293 -6.91 -14.39 -8.31
CA ILE A 293 -7.57 -13.56 -7.29
C ILE A 293 -9.10 -13.58 -7.42
N ALA A 294 -9.64 -13.65 -8.64
CA ALA A 294 -11.07 -13.76 -8.88
C ALA A 294 -11.65 -15.06 -8.30
N GLU A 295 -10.97 -16.20 -8.51
CA GLU A 295 -11.37 -17.47 -7.90
C GLU A 295 -11.23 -17.45 -6.37
N GLN A 296 -10.20 -16.76 -5.85
CA GLN A 296 -10.05 -16.54 -4.41
C GLN A 296 -11.19 -15.68 -3.85
N GLN A 297 -11.61 -14.63 -4.56
CA GLN A 297 -12.74 -13.79 -4.18
C GLN A 297 -14.04 -14.60 -4.12
N ASP A 298 -14.33 -15.41 -5.14
CA ASP A 298 -15.52 -16.23 -5.18
C ASP A 298 -15.48 -17.33 -4.11
N ALA A 299 -14.32 -17.95 -3.89
CA ALA A 299 -14.14 -18.93 -2.80
C ALA A 299 -14.33 -18.28 -1.42
N LEU A 300 -13.82 -17.04 -1.23
CA LEU A 300 -14.01 -16.28 0.00
C LEU A 300 -15.50 -15.93 0.20
N LEU A 301 -16.19 -15.42 -0.82
CA LEU A 301 -17.63 -15.14 -0.75
C LEU A 301 -18.44 -16.38 -0.40
N ASN A 302 -18.11 -17.51 -1.01
CA ASN A 302 -18.76 -18.78 -0.72
C ASN A 302 -18.54 -19.22 0.75
N ALA A 303 -17.30 -19.14 1.25
CA ALA A 303 -17.00 -19.49 2.64
C ALA A 303 -17.73 -18.54 3.63
N LEU A 304 -17.71 -17.23 3.35
CA LEU A 304 -18.40 -16.23 4.16
C LEU A 304 -19.94 -16.34 4.12
N SER A 305 -20.49 -16.93 3.08
CA SER A 305 -21.94 -17.18 2.96
C SER A 305 -22.41 -18.39 3.78
N GLN A 306 -21.54 -19.37 3.97
CA GLN A 306 -21.89 -20.63 4.65
C GLN A 306 -21.90 -20.50 6.16
N GLU A 307 -20.99 -19.73 6.74
CA GLU A 307 -20.81 -19.60 8.16
C GLU A 307 -20.84 -18.13 8.62
N SER A 308 -20.97 -17.91 9.93
CA SER A 308 -21.07 -16.55 10.48
C SER A 308 -19.68 -16.02 10.87
N PHE A 309 -19.14 -15.14 10.06
CA PHE A 309 -17.88 -14.43 10.34
C PHE A 309 -18.12 -12.98 10.75
N LEU A 310 -17.15 -12.41 11.48
CA LEU A 310 -17.04 -10.98 11.71
C LEU A 310 -15.76 -10.47 11.05
N LEU A 311 -15.89 -9.55 10.11
CA LEU A 311 -14.77 -8.87 9.47
C LEU A 311 -14.75 -7.40 9.90
N VAL A 312 -13.62 -6.87 10.31
CA VAL A 312 -13.42 -5.43 10.51
C VAL A 312 -12.41 -4.92 9.49
N LEU A 313 -12.84 -3.92 8.73
CA LEU A 313 -12.08 -3.25 7.69
C LEU A 313 -11.76 -1.82 8.16
N ASP A 314 -10.63 -1.64 8.81
CA ASP A 314 -10.22 -0.34 9.34
C ASP A 314 -9.47 0.48 8.29
N GLY A 315 -9.80 1.78 8.20
CA GLY A 315 -9.16 2.68 7.25
C GLY A 315 -9.53 2.44 5.78
N LEU A 316 -10.78 2.03 5.51
CA LEU A 316 -11.25 1.70 4.16
C LEU A 316 -11.08 2.85 3.15
N GLU A 317 -10.98 4.11 3.61
CA GLU A 317 -10.66 5.24 2.73
C GLU A 317 -9.35 5.09 1.96
N ARG A 318 -8.39 4.31 2.47
CA ARG A 318 -7.07 4.12 1.84
C ARG A 318 -7.14 3.43 0.49
N ILE A 319 -8.20 2.67 0.23
CA ILE A 319 -8.43 2.06 -1.09
C ILE A 319 -9.33 2.91 -1.99
N LEU A 320 -9.83 4.06 -1.54
CA LEU A 320 -10.63 4.98 -2.36
C LEU A 320 -9.72 5.90 -3.19
N ILE A 321 -10.17 6.30 -4.37
CA ILE A 321 -9.41 7.17 -5.29
C ILE A 321 -8.88 8.42 -4.56
N ALA A 322 -9.68 9.04 -3.69
CA ALA A 322 -9.30 10.23 -2.94
C ALA A 322 -8.08 10.03 -2.02
N TYR A 323 -7.84 8.81 -1.51
CA TYR A 323 -6.82 8.53 -0.51
C TYR A 323 -5.84 7.41 -0.91
N ALA A 324 -5.96 6.86 -2.11
CA ALA A 324 -5.11 5.76 -2.57
C ALA A 324 -3.67 6.19 -2.94
N ARG A 325 -3.35 7.48 -2.86
CA ARG A 325 -2.03 8.04 -3.19
C ARG A 325 -1.14 8.14 -1.94
N GLN A 326 0.17 8.07 -2.12
CA GLN A 326 1.14 8.23 -1.03
C GLN A 326 1.10 9.63 -0.40
N ASP A 327 0.79 10.66 -1.18
CA ASP A 327 0.67 12.05 -0.73
C ASP A 327 -0.68 12.35 -0.06
N ALA A 328 -1.61 11.43 -0.05
CA ALA A 328 -2.92 11.58 0.62
C ALA A 328 -2.80 11.85 2.13
N ALA A 329 -1.64 11.55 2.75
CA ALA A 329 -1.37 11.89 4.14
C ALA A 329 -1.36 13.41 4.41
N TYR A 330 -1.16 14.22 3.38
CA TYR A 330 -1.20 15.70 3.45
C TYR A 330 -2.56 16.31 3.14
N LEU A 331 -3.53 15.50 2.71
CA LEU A 331 -4.89 15.98 2.52
C LEU A 331 -5.50 16.32 3.89
N LEU A 332 -5.88 17.57 4.06
CA LEU A 332 -6.56 18.02 5.27
C LEU A 332 -7.86 17.24 5.48
N ASP A 333 -8.14 16.92 6.74
CA ASP A 333 -9.30 16.13 7.18
C ASP A 333 -10.61 16.93 7.11
N GLU A 334 -10.93 17.53 5.99
CA GLU A 334 -12.17 18.26 5.87
C GLU A 334 -13.33 17.36 5.46
N ASN A 335 -14.51 17.64 6.05
CA ASN A 335 -15.79 16.94 5.80
C ASN A 335 -16.25 16.97 4.34
N THR A 336 -15.63 17.82 3.55
CA THR A 336 -15.73 17.89 2.11
C THR A 336 -14.32 18.12 1.60
N LEU A 337 -13.87 17.28 0.70
CA LEU A 337 -12.74 17.67 -0.12
C LEU A 337 -13.08 19.09 -0.63
N ASP A 338 -12.29 20.08 -0.23
CA ASP A 338 -12.47 21.43 -0.76
C ASP A 338 -12.33 21.42 -2.28
N GLU A 339 -12.75 22.50 -2.91
CA GLU A 339 -12.76 22.54 -4.37
C GLU A 339 -11.36 22.40 -4.95
N GLU A 340 -10.34 22.95 -4.30
CA GLU A 340 -8.94 22.90 -4.75
C GLU A 340 -8.37 21.49 -4.61
N THR A 341 -8.52 20.87 -3.44
CA THR A 341 -8.09 19.49 -3.19
C THR A 341 -8.85 18.49 -4.07
N SER A 342 -10.17 18.68 -4.24
CA SER A 342 -10.98 17.84 -5.13
C SER A 342 -10.53 17.95 -6.58
N ASN A 343 -10.20 19.15 -7.05
CA ASN A 343 -9.68 19.39 -8.41
C ASN A 343 -8.29 18.80 -8.57
N TYR A 344 -7.42 18.94 -7.57
CA TYR A 344 -6.09 18.32 -7.56
C TYR A 344 -6.17 16.79 -7.64
N VAL A 345 -6.96 16.15 -6.76
CA VAL A 345 -7.11 14.69 -6.75
C VAL A 345 -7.81 14.18 -8.03
N ALA A 346 -8.83 14.90 -8.54
CA ALA A 346 -9.48 14.55 -9.79
C ALA A 346 -8.50 14.60 -10.96
N LYS A 347 -7.70 15.68 -11.06
CA LYS A 347 -6.66 15.84 -12.07
C LYS A 347 -5.60 14.73 -11.97
N ALA A 348 -5.07 14.50 -10.79
CA ALA A 348 -4.09 13.45 -10.51
C ALA A 348 -4.65 12.04 -10.77
N SER A 349 -5.97 11.87 -10.64
CA SER A 349 -6.67 10.60 -10.95
C SER A 349 -7.12 10.50 -12.40
N GLY A 350 -6.76 11.46 -13.29
CA GLY A 350 -7.17 11.48 -14.70
C GLY A 350 -8.66 11.71 -14.92
N LEU A 351 -9.35 12.27 -13.93
CA LEU A 351 -10.75 12.67 -14.04
C LEU A 351 -10.84 14.10 -14.58
N PRO A 352 -11.92 14.46 -15.30
CA PRO A 352 -12.10 15.82 -15.79
C PRO A 352 -12.04 16.85 -14.64
N GLN A 353 -11.45 18.02 -14.86
CA GLN A 353 -11.37 19.09 -13.84
C GLN A 353 -12.75 19.51 -13.29
N SER A 354 -13.80 19.40 -14.13
CA SER A 354 -15.18 19.59 -13.69
C SER A 354 -15.65 18.54 -12.68
N ALA A 355 -14.94 17.43 -12.53
CA ALA A 355 -15.32 16.35 -11.60
C ALA A 355 -15.21 16.76 -10.13
N GLY A 356 -14.31 17.69 -9.79
CA GLY A 356 -14.23 18.24 -8.43
C GLY A 356 -15.42 19.15 -8.07
N LYS A 357 -16.03 19.79 -9.05
CA LYS A 357 -17.13 20.75 -8.85
C LYS A 357 -18.52 20.11 -8.83
N SER A 358 -18.68 18.94 -9.45
CA SER A 358 -19.97 18.27 -9.58
C SER A 358 -20.15 17.18 -8.53
N PHE A 359 -21.41 16.91 -8.16
CA PHE A 359 -21.78 15.75 -7.33
C PHE A 359 -21.25 14.43 -7.93
N VAL A 360 -21.22 14.30 -9.25
CA VAL A 360 -20.69 13.14 -9.98
C VAL A 360 -19.20 13.02 -9.74
N GLY A 361 -18.43 14.11 -9.77
CA GLY A 361 -17.00 14.10 -9.50
C GLY A 361 -16.66 13.70 -8.07
N LYS A 362 -17.37 14.25 -7.08
CA LYS A 362 -17.23 13.84 -5.67
C LYS A 362 -17.61 12.36 -5.48
N HIS A 363 -18.57 11.85 -6.20
CA HIS A 363 -18.92 10.44 -6.22
C HIS A 363 -17.79 9.59 -6.78
N GLN A 364 -17.17 10.00 -7.88
CA GLN A 364 -16.04 9.27 -8.49
C GLN A 364 -14.82 9.21 -7.54
N LEU A 365 -14.49 10.28 -6.84
CA LEU A 365 -13.38 10.30 -5.88
C LEU A 365 -13.58 9.35 -4.70
N ARG A 366 -14.82 9.02 -4.37
CA ARG A 366 -15.18 8.07 -3.31
C ARG A 366 -15.30 6.61 -3.81
N LYS A 367 -15.10 6.34 -5.10
CA LYS A 367 -14.95 4.97 -5.60
C LYS A 367 -13.61 4.39 -5.20
N THR A 368 -13.55 3.06 -5.14
CA THR A 368 -12.29 2.35 -4.97
C THR A 368 -11.35 2.63 -6.15
N ALA A 369 -10.06 2.75 -5.87
CA ALA A 369 -9.04 2.93 -6.89
C ALA A 369 -8.91 1.68 -7.77
N ASP A 370 -9.09 0.50 -7.18
CA ASP A 370 -9.23 -0.78 -7.88
C ASP A 370 -10.71 -1.09 -8.06
N VAL A 371 -11.13 -1.21 -9.32
CA VAL A 371 -12.51 -1.54 -9.70
C VAL A 371 -12.98 -2.86 -9.08
N ARG A 372 -12.09 -3.85 -8.99
CA ARG A 372 -12.39 -5.18 -8.43
C ARG A 372 -12.71 -5.11 -6.95
N ALA A 373 -11.98 -4.25 -6.21
CA ALA A 373 -12.30 -4.01 -4.80
C ALA A 373 -13.72 -3.48 -4.63
N GLY A 374 -14.14 -2.54 -5.49
CA GLY A 374 -15.50 -2.01 -5.48
C GLY A 374 -16.56 -3.07 -5.81
N GLN A 375 -16.32 -3.88 -6.82
CA GLN A 375 -17.20 -5.00 -7.18
C GLN A 375 -17.31 -6.02 -6.04
N PHE A 376 -16.17 -6.36 -5.43
CA PHE A 376 -16.16 -7.29 -4.29
C PHE A 376 -16.89 -6.72 -3.08
N LEU A 377 -16.74 -5.44 -2.74
CA LEU A 377 -17.51 -4.78 -1.70
C LEU A 377 -19.03 -4.87 -1.96
N ARG A 378 -19.45 -4.66 -3.22
CA ARG A 378 -20.87 -4.84 -3.62
C ARG A 378 -21.36 -6.28 -3.44
N LYS A 379 -20.53 -7.28 -3.79
CA LYS A 379 -20.84 -8.70 -3.56
C LYS A 379 -20.92 -9.02 -2.05
N LEU A 380 -20.00 -8.49 -1.25
CA LEU A 380 -20.01 -8.63 0.21
C LEU A 380 -21.30 -8.08 0.85
N ALA A 381 -21.82 -6.95 0.35
CA ALA A 381 -23.08 -6.37 0.86
C ALA A 381 -24.30 -7.31 0.74
N ARG A 382 -24.25 -8.29 -0.15
CA ARG A 382 -25.33 -9.26 -0.38
C ARG A 382 -25.26 -10.50 0.51
N LEU A 383 -24.21 -10.65 1.32
CA LEU A 383 -24.08 -11.78 2.24
C LEU A 383 -25.10 -11.68 3.37
N SER A 384 -25.62 -12.81 3.84
CA SER A 384 -26.61 -12.84 4.92
C SER A 384 -26.02 -13.24 6.29
N ASN A 385 -25.04 -14.15 6.30
CA ASN A 385 -24.54 -14.76 7.52
C ASN A 385 -23.39 -14.00 8.18
N THR A 386 -22.53 -13.39 7.37
CA THR A 386 -21.34 -12.63 7.80
C THR A 386 -21.70 -11.19 8.16
N ARG A 387 -20.93 -10.57 9.04
CA ARG A 387 -21.03 -9.16 9.42
C ARG A 387 -19.70 -8.47 9.13
N ILE A 388 -19.79 -7.29 8.54
CA ILE A 388 -18.62 -6.51 8.11
C ILE A 388 -18.74 -5.11 8.71
N LEU A 389 -17.81 -4.76 9.59
CA LEU A 389 -17.72 -3.43 10.16
C LEU A 389 -16.59 -2.68 9.44
N ALA A 390 -16.91 -1.59 8.78
CA ALA A 390 -15.92 -0.77 8.12
C ALA A 390 -15.76 0.58 8.82
N SER A 391 -14.53 1.04 9.03
CA SER A 391 -14.23 2.40 9.44
C SER A 391 -13.64 3.17 8.25
N THR A 392 -14.11 4.39 8.02
CA THR A 392 -13.70 5.19 6.88
C THR A 392 -13.89 6.69 7.12
N ARG A 393 -13.10 7.53 6.44
CA ARG A 393 -13.31 8.98 6.44
C ARG A 393 -14.38 9.40 5.45
N LEU A 394 -14.47 8.73 4.31
CA LEU A 394 -15.45 8.98 3.27
C LEU A 394 -16.29 7.71 3.05
N TYR A 395 -17.59 7.86 2.92
CA TYR A 395 -18.45 6.74 2.58
C TYR A 395 -18.14 6.25 1.16
N PRO A 396 -17.81 4.95 0.95
CA PRO A 396 -17.47 4.41 -0.37
C PRO A 396 -18.63 4.54 -1.36
N ALA A 397 -18.39 5.16 -2.52
CA ALA A 397 -19.41 5.29 -3.56
C ALA A 397 -19.79 3.94 -4.19
N ASP A 398 -18.92 2.94 -4.11
CA ASP A 398 -19.21 1.57 -4.53
C ASP A 398 -20.32 0.91 -3.72
N LEU A 399 -20.60 1.41 -2.51
CA LEU A 399 -21.70 0.97 -1.64
C LEU A 399 -22.94 1.87 -1.76
N GLN A 400 -23.01 2.68 -2.81
CA GLN A 400 -24.18 3.54 -3.13
C GLN A 400 -24.66 3.26 -4.55
N VAL A 401 -25.97 3.46 -4.76
CA VAL A 401 -26.53 3.58 -6.12
C VAL A 401 -26.20 4.97 -6.71
N PRO A 402 -26.29 5.17 -8.03
CA PRO A 402 -25.96 6.46 -8.66
C PRO A 402 -26.70 7.67 -8.09
N THR A 403 -27.88 7.46 -7.46
CA THR A 403 -28.65 8.51 -6.78
C THR A 403 -28.11 8.89 -5.40
N GLY A 404 -27.03 8.21 -4.92
CA GLY A 404 -26.42 8.47 -3.61
C GLY A 404 -27.07 7.71 -2.44
N GLN A 405 -28.11 6.94 -2.68
CA GLN A 405 -28.71 6.07 -1.65
C GLN A 405 -27.80 4.85 -1.39
N LEU A 406 -27.83 4.33 -0.15
CA LEU A 406 -27.08 3.16 0.22
C LEU A 406 -27.57 1.91 -0.52
N LEU A 407 -26.67 1.03 -0.88
CA LEU A 407 -27.04 -0.29 -1.41
C LEU A 407 -27.78 -1.12 -0.35
N PRO A 408 -28.71 -1.99 -0.77
CA PRO A 408 -29.27 -3.01 0.12
C PRO A 408 -28.16 -3.80 0.81
N GLY A 409 -28.32 -4.06 2.11
CA GLY A 409 -27.30 -4.70 2.92
C GLY A 409 -26.25 -3.76 3.52
N CYS A 410 -26.33 -2.46 3.25
CA CYS A 410 -25.41 -1.46 3.79
C CYS A 410 -26.12 -0.51 4.76
N SER A 411 -25.37 -0.11 5.81
CA SER A 411 -25.77 0.95 6.75
C SER A 411 -24.58 1.84 7.06
N ALA A 412 -24.84 3.02 7.62
CA ALA A 412 -23.81 3.96 8.02
C ALA A 412 -24.14 4.66 9.32
N LEU A 413 -23.13 4.82 10.17
CA LEU A 413 -23.14 5.69 11.34
C LEU A 413 -22.14 6.82 11.12
N PHE A 414 -22.63 8.04 10.99
CA PHE A 414 -21.79 9.24 10.97
C PHE A 414 -21.43 9.62 12.41
N LEU A 415 -20.20 9.34 12.79
CA LEU A 415 -19.72 9.53 14.15
C LEU A 415 -19.51 11.03 14.41
N LYS A 416 -20.23 11.55 15.39
CA LYS A 416 -20.11 12.94 15.85
C LYS A 416 -19.15 13.04 17.04
N GLY A 417 -18.85 14.25 17.49
CA GLY A 417 -18.13 14.49 18.74
C GLY A 417 -18.74 13.75 19.94
N LEU A 418 -18.01 13.68 21.01
CA LEU A 418 -18.43 13.03 22.26
C LEU A 418 -19.70 13.68 22.84
N SER A 419 -20.45 12.96 23.66
CA SER A 419 -21.45 13.59 24.51
C SER A 419 -20.77 14.46 25.56
N ASP A 420 -21.51 15.41 26.17
CA ASP A 420 -20.98 16.23 27.25
C ASP A 420 -20.47 15.36 28.42
N ALA A 421 -21.18 14.26 28.70
CA ALA A 421 -20.82 13.32 29.76
C ALA A 421 -19.51 12.59 29.43
N ASP A 422 -19.41 12.06 28.19
CA ASP A 422 -18.23 11.33 27.73
C ASP A 422 -17.01 12.26 27.62
N ALA A 423 -17.21 13.52 27.18
CA ALA A 423 -16.13 14.50 27.12
C ALA A 423 -15.56 14.84 28.52
N LEU A 424 -16.44 14.98 29.51
CA LEU A 424 -16.05 15.18 30.91
C LEU A 424 -15.36 13.93 31.50
N GLU A 425 -15.81 12.74 31.12
CA GLU A 425 -15.18 11.46 31.51
C GLU A 425 -13.80 11.34 30.91
N LEU A 426 -13.64 11.67 29.63
CA LEU A 426 -12.35 11.71 28.94
C LEU A 426 -11.37 12.62 29.68
N TRP A 427 -11.78 13.84 30.05
CA TRP A 427 -10.92 14.76 30.77
C TRP A 427 -10.49 14.23 32.13
N ARG A 428 -11.42 13.63 32.89
CA ARG A 428 -11.10 13.00 34.17
C ARG A 428 -10.10 11.84 34.01
N ALA A 429 -10.24 11.04 32.94
CA ALA A 429 -9.31 9.95 32.65
C ALA A 429 -7.89 10.45 32.36
N TYR A 430 -7.73 11.67 31.85
CA TYR A 430 -6.44 12.35 31.67
C TYR A 430 -5.98 13.15 32.91
N GLY A 431 -6.78 13.15 34.00
CA GLY A 431 -6.43 13.86 35.23
C GLY A 431 -6.87 15.33 35.24
N ALA A 432 -7.52 15.83 34.21
CA ALA A 432 -8.00 17.21 34.13
C ALA A 432 -9.37 17.36 34.82
N LYS A 433 -9.54 18.46 35.59
CA LYS A 433 -10.73 18.82 36.33
C LYS A 433 -11.00 20.32 36.15
N GLY A 434 -12.24 20.76 36.39
CA GLY A 434 -12.63 22.16 36.34
C GLY A 434 -14.14 22.32 36.57
N SER A 435 -14.64 23.56 36.56
CA SER A 435 -16.06 23.81 36.66
C SER A 435 -16.74 23.43 35.29
N ARG A 436 -17.99 22.91 35.36
CA ARG A 436 -18.73 22.61 34.14
C ARG A 436 -18.99 23.87 33.32
N GLU A 437 -19.17 24.98 33.99
CA GLU A 437 -19.43 26.29 33.40
C GLU A 437 -18.29 26.80 32.54
N THR A 438 -17.04 26.45 32.86
CA THR A 438 -15.83 26.84 32.13
C THR A 438 -15.42 25.83 31.07
N MET A 439 -15.57 24.52 31.37
CA MET A 439 -15.16 23.44 30.47
C MET A 439 -16.12 23.24 29.29
N LEU A 440 -17.45 23.17 29.52
CA LEU A 440 -18.40 22.82 28.47
C LEU A 440 -18.41 23.79 27.28
N PRO A 441 -18.32 25.12 27.46
CA PRO A 441 -18.22 26.04 26.33
C PRO A 441 -17.03 25.72 25.41
N VAL A 442 -15.86 25.43 26.01
CA VAL A 442 -14.67 25.03 25.26
C VAL A 442 -14.88 23.70 24.53
N PHE A 443 -15.49 22.71 25.18
CA PHE A 443 -15.81 21.43 24.54
C PHE A 443 -16.78 21.61 23.35
N HIS A 444 -17.74 22.46 23.46
CA HIS A 444 -18.70 22.76 22.39
C HIS A 444 -18.02 23.46 21.21
N THR A 445 -17.09 24.38 21.46
CA THR A 445 -16.28 25.03 20.42
C THR A 445 -15.42 24.02 19.67
N PHE A 446 -14.93 22.98 20.37
CA PHE A 446 -14.19 21.88 19.75
C PHE A 446 -15.10 20.84 19.08
N GLU A 447 -16.41 21.10 18.98
CA GLU A 447 -17.41 20.10 18.60
C GLU A 447 -17.27 18.78 19.35
N LYS A 448 -16.68 18.84 20.56
CA LYS A 448 -16.34 17.69 21.41
C LYS A 448 -15.49 16.63 20.71
N HIS A 449 -14.56 17.09 19.86
CA HIS A 449 -13.65 16.27 19.10
C HIS A 449 -12.65 15.54 20.03
N PRO A 450 -12.63 14.19 20.08
CA PRO A 450 -11.86 13.44 21.09
C PRO A 450 -10.38 13.78 21.14
N LEU A 451 -9.72 13.84 19.95
CA LEU A 451 -8.28 14.15 19.88
C LEU A 451 -7.97 15.55 20.45
N LEU A 452 -8.78 16.56 20.11
CA LEU A 452 -8.56 17.93 20.62
C LEU A 452 -8.78 18.00 22.13
N LEU A 453 -9.81 17.33 22.63
CA LEU A 453 -10.08 17.26 24.06
C LEU A 453 -8.97 16.53 24.80
N GLN A 454 -8.42 15.46 24.23
CA GLN A 454 -7.29 14.72 24.77
C GLN A 454 -6.04 15.59 24.90
N LEU A 455 -5.67 16.28 23.82
CA LEU A 455 -4.50 17.16 23.78
C LEU A 455 -4.60 18.26 24.85
N LEU A 456 -5.74 18.94 24.93
CA LEU A 456 -5.96 20.00 25.92
C LEU A 456 -6.00 19.42 27.35
N ALA A 457 -6.65 18.27 27.57
CA ALA A 457 -6.70 17.61 28.87
C ALA A 457 -5.29 17.25 29.39
N TYR A 458 -4.41 16.81 28.48
CA TYR A 458 -3.02 16.53 28.83
C TYR A 458 -2.27 17.80 29.27
N GLU A 459 -2.41 18.91 28.52
CA GLU A 459 -1.81 20.19 28.86
C GLU A 459 -2.27 20.68 30.25
N VAL A 460 -3.56 20.54 30.55
CA VAL A 460 -4.13 20.89 31.85
C VAL A 460 -3.58 19.97 32.95
N ALA A 461 -3.46 18.67 32.66
CA ALA A 461 -2.95 17.70 33.65
C ALA A 461 -1.50 17.97 34.04
N GLU A 462 -0.66 18.42 33.09
CA GLU A 462 0.76 18.72 33.31
C GLU A 462 1.03 20.17 33.74
N PHE A 463 0.00 20.98 33.94
CA PHE A 463 0.18 22.37 34.39
C PHE A 463 0.81 22.47 35.77
N ARG A 464 2.06 22.93 35.85
CA ARG A 464 2.89 22.85 37.04
C ARG A 464 2.38 23.64 38.26
N GLU A 465 1.73 24.78 38.03
CA GLU A 465 1.23 25.65 39.12
C GLU A 465 -0.02 25.05 39.80
N ALA A 466 -0.87 24.33 39.04
CA ALA A 466 -2.07 23.68 39.52
C ALA A 466 -2.37 22.44 38.65
N PRO A 467 -1.67 21.30 38.86
CA PRO A 467 -1.82 20.12 38.03
C PRO A 467 -3.26 19.62 37.95
N GLY A 468 -3.78 19.55 36.73
CA GLY A 468 -5.13 19.06 36.44
C GLY A 468 -6.24 20.09 36.68
N ASP A 469 -5.96 21.32 37.11
CA ASP A 469 -6.96 22.36 37.30
C ASP A 469 -7.11 23.24 36.07
N PHE A 470 -8.22 23.05 35.35
CA PHE A 470 -8.51 23.81 34.12
C PHE A 470 -8.81 25.28 34.39
N ASP A 471 -9.49 25.61 35.49
CA ASP A 471 -9.84 26.99 35.81
C ASP A 471 -8.55 27.80 36.13
N ALA A 472 -7.61 27.21 36.84
CA ALA A 472 -6.30 27.81 37.10
C ALA A 472 -5.46 27.87 35.81
N TRP A 473 -5.45 26.79 35.01
CA TRP A 473 -4.76 26.79 33.70
C TRP A 473 -5.27 27.89 32.79
N ARG A 474 -6.59 28.06 32.67
CA ARG A 474 -7.20 29.08 31.82
C ARG A 474 -6.89 30.49 32.31
N ALA A 475 -6.85 30.70 33.65
CA ALA A 475 -6.50 32.00 34.23
C ALA A 475 -5.04 32.37 33.93
N ALA A 476 -4.15 31.39 33.86
CA ALA A 476 -2.73 31.57 33.47
C ALA A 476 -2.53 31.75 31.94
N HIS A 477 -3.51 31.35 31.10
CA HIS A 477 -3.42 31.45 29.66
C HIS A 477 -4.58 32.29 29.07
N PRO A 478 -4.63 33.62 29.35
CA PRO A 478 -5.69 34.48 28.85
C PRO A 478 -5.71 34.64 27.35
N GLU A 479 -4.59 34.34 26.66
CA GLU A 479 -4.45 34.34 25.20
C GLU A 479 -5.13 33.15 24.53
N PHE A 480 -5.50 32.09 25.27
CA PHE A 480 -6.25 30.95 24.74
C PHE A 480 -7.72 31.33 24.60
N ASP A 481 -8.12 31.76 23.41
CA ASP A 481 -9.50 32.12 23.09
C ASP A 481 -10.01 31.38 21.84
N PRO A 482 -10.53 30.13 22.01
CA PRO A 482 -11.00 29.32 20.89
C PRO A 482 -12.41 29.70 20.41
N PHE A 483 -13.06 30.67 21.05
CA PHE A 483 -14.46 31.03 20.77
C PHE A 483 -14.58 31.77 19.44
N ASP A 484 -15.67 31.50 18.71
CA ASP A 484 -15.99 32.10 17.41
C ASP A 484 -15.05 31.72 16.25
N LEU A 485 -14.20 30.70 16.43
CA LEU A 485 -13.33 30.19 15.37
C LEU A 485 -13.96 28.97 14.68
N PRO A 486 -13.78 28.82 13.35
CA PRO A 486 -14.09 27.56 12.67
C PRO A 486 -13.27 26.39 13.24
N LEU A 487 -13.83 25.17 13.20
CA LEU A 487 -13.18 23.97 13.77
C LEU A 487 -11.73 23.78 13.32
N VAL A 488 -11.39 24.08 12.08
CA VAL A 488 -10.02 24.01 11.54
C VAL A 488 -9.08 24.99 12.27
N GLN A 489 -9.54 26.20 12.54
CA GLN A 489 -8.75 27.19 13.29
C GLN A 489 -8.65 26.81 14.77
N VAL A 490 -9.69 26.25 15.36
CA VAL A 490 -9.70 25.68 16.71
C VAL A 490 -8.70 24.53 16.82
N GLN A 491 -8.65 23.65 15.84
CA GLN A 491 -7.65 22.57 15.77
C GLN A 491 -6.23 23.14 15.78
N THR A 492 -5.99 24.17 14.98
CA THR A 492 -4.70 24.86 14.91
C THR A 492 -4.34 25.51 16.25
N GLU A 493 -5.30 26.13 16.93
CA GLU A 493 -5.08 26.82 18.21
C GLU A 493 -4.73 25.83 19.35
N VAL A 494 -5.49 24.75 19.48
CA VAL A 494 -5.23 23.69 20.48
C VAL A 494 -3.88 23.04 20.25
N LEU A 495 -3.58 22.65 19.02
CA LEU A 495 -2.27 22.08 18.69
C LEU A 495 -1.15 23.09 18.91
N THR A 496 -1.41 24.38 18.66
CA THR A 496 -0.46 25.47 18.95
C THR A 496 -0.09 25.50 20.43
N HIS A 497 -1.07 25.39 21.33
CA HIS A 497 -0.85 25.32 22.77
C HIS A 497 -0.09 24.04 23.15
N ALA A 498 -0.53 22.89 22.68
CA ALA A 498 0.15 21.62 22.93
C ALA A 498 1.63 21.63 22.49
N LEU A 499 1.94 22.31 21.40
CA LEU A 499 3.32 22.45 20.90
C LEU A 499 4.14 23.45 21.73
N ARG A 500 3.54 24.48 22.34
CA ARG A 500 4.26 25.45 23.22
C ARG A 500 4.82 24.80 24.49
N GLY A 501 4.16 23.76 25.01
CA GLY A 501 4.61 23.04 26.19
C GLY A 501 5.74 22.03 25.93
N LEU A 502 6.22 21.91 24.69
CA LEU A 502 7.30 21.01 24.32
C LEU A 502 8.68 21.63 24.49
N SER A 503 9.65 20.82 24.87
CA SER A 503 11.05 21.22 24.84
C SER A 503 11.53 21.45 23.40
N LYS A 504 12.63 22.16 23.22
CA LYS A 504 13.23 22.35 21.91
C LYS A 504 13.60 21.03 21.23
N ALA A 505 14.00 20.03 22.01
CA ALA A 505 14.35 18.71 21.52
C ALA A 505 13.12 17.94 21.01
N GLU A 506 12.01 17.97 21.75
CA GLU A 506 10.74 17.37 21.36
C GLU A 506 10.15 18.03 20.10
N LEU A 507 10.17 19.37 20.04
CA LEU A 507 9.77 20.11 18.83
C LEU A 507 10.62 19.73 17.64
N ARG A 508 11.95 19.67 17.78
CA ARG A 508 12.84 19.26 16.69
C ARG A 508 12.52 17.85 16.21
N THR A 509 12.21 16.92 17.11
CA THR A 509 11.79 15.57 16.78
C THR A 509 10.51 15.56 15.93
N LEU A 510 9.48 16.31 16.31
CA LEU A 510 8.26 16.45 15.53
C LEU A 510 8.52 17.10 14.17
N HIS A 511 9.36 18.13 14.11
CA HIS A 511 9.74 18.82 12.87
C HIS A 511 10.40 17.86 11.88
N VAL A 512 11.36 17.06 12.37
CA VAL A 512 12.05 16.06 11.55
C VAL A 512 11.06 15.00 11.02
N ILE A 513 10.24 14.43 11.92
CA ILE A 513 9.24 13.42 11.51
C ILE A 513 8.19 14.02 10.56
N ALA A 514 7.81 15.28 10.73
CA ALA A 514 6.90 15.96 9.82
C ALA A 514 7.46 16.10 8.39
N GLY A 515 8.76 16.18 8.24
CA GLY A 515 9.45 16.27 6.93
C GLY A 515 9.44 14.97 6.12
N PHE A 516 9.21 13.82 6.73
CA PHE A 516 9.10 12.55 6.02
C PHE A 516 7.73 12.39 5.36
N ARG A 517 7.68 11.76 4.21
CA ARG A 517 6.41 11.35 3.55
C ARG A 517 5.96 9.96 3.93
N MET A 518 6.88 9.08 4.23
CA MET A 518 6.62 7.76 4.78
C MET A 518 6.95 7.74 6.27
N PRO A 519 6.42 6.81 7.06
CA PRO A 519 6.80 6.65 8.47
C PRO A 519 8.31 6.49 8.61
N ALA A 520 8.93 7.29 9.48
CA ALA A 520 10.37 7.30 9.71
C ALA A 520 10.83 6.08 10.52
N SER A 521 11.87 5.38 10.07
CA SER A 521 12.46 4.29 10.86
C SER A 521 13.20 4.82 12.09
N ILE A 522 13.28 4.03 13.15
CA ILE A 522 14.03 4.40 14.35
C ILE A 522 15.51 4.66 14.04
N ASP A 523 16.10 3.91 13.11
CA ASP A 523 17.51 4.07 12.74
C ASP A 523 17.75 5.38 11.97
N THR A 524 16.81 5.76 11.11
CA THR A 524 16.82 7.08 10.46
C THR A 524 16.69 8.20 11.51
N LEU A 525 15.79 8.07 12.50
CA LEU A 525 15.65 9.06 13.57
C LEU A 525 16.91 9.16 14.44
N LYS A 526 17.57 8.04 14.74
CA LYS A 526 18.87 8.04 15.44
C LYS A 526 19.91 8.84 14.65
N ALA A 527 20.03 8.57 13.36
CA ALA A 527 21.01 9.25 12.49
C ALA A 527 20.78 10.77 12.39
N LEU A 528 19.52 11.23 12.47
CA LEU A 528 19.14 12.63 12.33
C LEU A 528 19.09 13.41 13.65
N LEU A 529 18.86 12.74 14.77
CA LEU A 529 18.54 13.39 16.04
C LEU A 529 19.61 13.19 17.12
N ILE A 530 20.48 12.18 17.01
CA ILE A 530 21.56 11.93 17.99
C ILE A 530 22.87 12.58 17.51
N SER A 531 23.52 13.32 18.37
CA SER A 531 24.80 13.98 18.08
C SER A 531 25.92 12.96 17.87
N ILE A 532 26.76 13.20 16.87
CA ILE A 532 27.97 12.40 16.61
C ILE A 532 29.10 12.97 17.48
N GLU A 533 29.79 12.17 18.25
CA GLU A 533 31.00 12.56 18.99
C GLU A 533 32.02 13.13 17.98
N ASN A 534 32.32 14.43 18.07
CA ASN A 534 33.25 15.24 17.23
C ASN A 534 32.70 16.09 16.10
N GLY A 535 31.38 16.36 16.02
CA GLY A 535 30.84 17.29 15.02
C GLY A 535 30.22 18.55 15.64
N ASP A 536 30.49 19.72 15.04
CA ASP A 536 30.02 21.08 15.43
C ASP A 536 28.48 21.28 15.22
N ASP A 537 27.65 20.29 15.44
CA ASP A 537 26.22 20.32 15.04
C ASP A 537 25.26 20.43 16.23
N HIS A 538 25.66 21.19 17.27
CA HIS A 538 24.94 21.30 18.55
C HIS A 538 23.51 21.88 18.48
N GLY A 539 23.02 22.32 17.32
CA GLY A 539 21.67 22.88 17.14
C GLY A 539 20.70 21.93 16.41
N GLN A 540 21.19 21.06 15.56
CA GLN A 540 20.34 20.20 14.70
C GLN A 540 20.06 18.82 15.29
N ARG A 541 20.98 18.28 16.12
CA ARG A 541 20.88 16.96 16.78
C ARG A 541 20.77 17.12 18.29
N PRO A 542 19.54 17.17 18.82
CA PRO A 542 19.28 17.61 20.18
C PRO A 542 19.62 16.58 21.27
N PHE A 543 19.89 15.33 20.91
CA PHE A 543 20.11 14.26 21.88
C PHE A 543 21.56 13.79 21.89
N ALA A 544 22.14 13.59 23.06
CA ALA A 544 23.47 12.99 23.21
C ALA A 544 23.38 11.46 23.15
N THR A 545 22.27 10.88 23.56
CA THR A 545 22.09 9.42 23.67
C THR A 545 20.76 8.96 23.11
N PHE A 546 20.70 7.68 22.72
CA PHE A 546 19.45 7.03 22.30
C PHE A 546 18.40 7.03 23.42
N LYS A 547 18.82 6.90 24.67
CA LYS A 547 17.91 6.94 25.84
C LYS A 547 17.17 8.27 25.94
N GLU A 548 17.87 9.39 25.74
CA GLU A 548 17.25 10.72 25.72
C GLU A 548 16.25 10.88 24.59
N MET A 549 16.61 10.41 23.38
CA MET A 549 15.72 10.41 22.23
C MET A 549 14.47 9.55 22.48
N ASP A 550 14.63 8.34 23.03
CA ASP A 550 13.51 7.45 23.33
C ASP A 550 12.57 8.05 24.39
N GLN A 551 13.11 8.73 25.41
CA GLN A 551 12.29 9.47 26.37
C GLN A 551 11.46 10.56 25.69
N SER A 552 12.07 11.30 24.76
CA SER A 552 11.37 12.32 23.99
C SER A 552 10.27 11.72 23.10
N LEU A 553 10.56 10.62 22.39
CA LEU A 553 9.56 9.90 21.59
C LEU A 553 8.38 9.43 22.46
N THR A 554 8.69 8.91 23.66
CA THR A 554 7.67 8.46 24.61
C THR A 554 6.77 9.60 25.10
N ILE A 555 7.35 10.76 25.43
CA ILE A 555 6.59 11.94 25.82
C ILE A 555 5.65 12.36 24.68
N LEU A 556 6.13 12.37 23.45
CA LEU A 556 5.32 12.72 22.28
C LEU A 556 4.20 11.71 22.00
N GLU A 557 4.46 10.41 22.23
CA GLU A 557 3.45 9.35 22.15
C GLU A 557 2.40 9.51 23.26
N ASP A 558 2.83 9.72 24.52
CA ASP A 558 1.93 9.91 25.67
C ASP A 558 1.03 11.14 25.49
N ARG A 559 1.55 12.19 24.85
CA ARG A 559 0.78 13.40 24.47
C ARG A 559 -0.16 13.18 23.27
N GLY A 560 -0.06 12.06 22.59
CA GLY A 560 -0.87 11.78 21.40
C GLY A 560 -0.46 12.58 20.15
N LEU A 561 0.74 13.13 20.14
CA LEU A 561 1.31 13.88 19.02
C LEU A 561 2.03 12.97 18.02
N LEU A 562 2.52 11.81 18.48
CA LEU A 562 3.31 10.86 17.71
C LEU A 562 2.69 9.47 17.74
N GLY A 563 2.67 8.78 16.60
CA GLY A 563 2.31 7.38 16.47
C GLY A 563 3.55 6.50 16.29
N TRP A 564 3.55 5.33 16.91
CA TRP A 564 4.60 4.33 16.77
C TRP A 564 4.01 3.02 16.25
N ASP A 565 4.42 2.62 15.04
CA ASP A 565 4.20 1.27 14.53
C ASP A 565 5.22 0.32 15.16
N ARG A 566 4.78 -0.45 16.15
CA ARG A 566 5.63 -1.39 16.90
C ARG A 566 6.19 -2.51 16.02
N ARG A 567 5.45 -2.91 14.99
CA ARG A 567 5.80 -4.04 14.13
C ARG A 567 6.92 -3.69 13.15
N ALA A 568 6.76 -2.53 12.50
CA ALA A 568 7.75 -2.01 11.57
C ALA A 568 8.82 -1.14 12.22
N ASN A 569 8.69 -0.86 13.54
CA ASN A 569 9.51 0.08 14.30
C ASN A 569 9.66 1.43 13.61
N ARG A 570 8.53 1.98 13.17
CA ARG A 570 8.44 3.25 12.45
C ARG A 570 7.56 4.24 13.20
N TYR A 571 7.87 5.51 13.02
CA TYR A 571 7.19 6.63 13.66
C TYR A 571 6.51 7.51 12.63
N ASP A 572 5.28 7.94 12.91
CA ASP A 572 4.52 8.82 12.04
C ASP A 572 3.68 9.82 12.85
N LEU A 573 3.29 10.92 12.22
CA LEU A 573 2.41 11.91 12.80
C LEU A 573 0.99 11.73 12.27
N HIS A 574 0.01 11.93 13.17
CA HIS A 574 -1.36 12.08 12.70
C HIS A 574 -1.44 13.24 11.69
N PRO A 575 -2.16 13.13 10.57
CA PRO A 575 -2.19 14.15 9.51
C PRO A 575 -2.48 15.57 10.01
N ILE A 576 -3.42 15.74 10.96
CA ILE A 576 -3.72 17.03 11.57
C ILE A 576 -2.49 17.60 12.31
N VAL A 577 -1.81 16.78 13.11
CA VAL A 577 -0.59 17.19 13.84
C VAL A 577 0.50 17.56 12.86
N ARG A 578 0.73 16.74 11.84
CA ARG A 578 1.69 16.98 10.76
C ARG A 578 1.42 18.32 10.08
N GLY A 579 0.17 18.58 9.66
CA GLY A 579 -0.22 19.82 9.00
C GLY A 579 0.07 21.05 9.82
N VAL A 580 -0.31 21.05 11.11
CA VAL A 580 -0.08 22.19 12.02
C VAL A 580 1.40 22.37 12.35
N VAL A 581 2.13 21.28 12.61
CA VAL A 581 3.59 21.34 12.85
C VAL A 581 4.29 21.94 11.64
N TRP A 582 3.95 21.47 10.45
CA TRP A 582 4.59 21.90 9.20
C TRP A 582 4.25 23.35 8.81
N SER A 583 2.99 23.76 8.97
CA SER A 583 2.56 25.14 8.64
C SER A 583 3.20 26.21 9.50
N ARG A 584 3.73 25.87 10.66
CA ARG A 584 4.38 26.79 11.59
C ARG A 584 5.88 26.99 11.34
N LEU A 585 6.47 26.12 10.54
CA LEU A 585 7.87 26.26 10.15
C LEU A 585 8.01 27.37 9.11
N ASP A 586 8.96 28.27 9.33
CA ASP A 586 9.38 29.20 8.29
C ASP A 586 10.22 28.47 7.21
N ASP A 587 10.46 29.15 6.10
CA ASP A 587 11.17 28.55 4.96
C ASP A 587 12.62 28.17 5.32
N THR A 588 13.25 28.88 6.26
CA THR A 588 14.60 28.55 6.73
C THR A 588 14.59 27.24 7.52
N GLN A 589 13.64 27.09 8.45
CA GLN A 589 13.48 25.88 9.25
C GLN A 589 13.13 24.67 8.38
N ARG A 590 12.26 24.82 7.39
CA ARG A 590 11.95 23.76 6.42
C ARG A 590 13.19 23.37 5.63
N SER A 591 13.92 24.35 5.13
CA SER A 591 15.16 24.13 4.39
C SER A 591 16.22 23.40 5.22
N ASP A 592 16.37 23.73 6.51
CA ASP A 592 17.29 23.05 7.43
C ASP A 592 16.90 21.57 7.65
N ILE A 593 15.60 21.29 7.81
CA ILE A 593 15.09 19.92 7.96
C ILE A 593 15.37 19.12 6.70
N TYR A 594 14.97 19.64 5.54
CA TYR A 594 15.21 18.96 4.28
C TYR A 594 16.70 18.87 3.93
N GLY A 595 17.53 19.85 4.33
CA GLY A 595 18.98 19.76 4.21
C GLY A 595 19.58 18.60 5.02
N SER A 596 19.08 18.40 6.25
CA SER A 596 19.48 17.26 7.10
C SER A 596 19.03 15.93 6.52
N LEU A 597 17.78 15.84 6.01
CA LEU A 597 17.24 14.64 5.34
C LEU A 597 18.03 14.32 4.07
N ARG A 598 18.32 15.33 3.25
CA ARG A 598 19.14 15.18 2.05
C ARG A 598 20.51 14.58 2.38
N SER A 599 21.24 15.19 3.34
CA SER A 599 22.57 14.70 3.74
C SER A 599 22.53 13.26 4.24
N HIS A 600 21.48 12.90 4.98
CA HIS A 600 21.28 11.53 5.46
C HIS A 600 21.06 10.54 4.30
N PHE A 601 20.14 10.84 3.37
CA PHE A 601 19.83 9.94 2.27
C PHE A 601 20.94 9.87 1.22
N GLU A 602 21.69 10.96 0.99
CA GLU A 602 22.89 10.96 0.14
C GLU A 602 24.02 10.07 0.72
N ALA A 603 24.11 9.98 2.06
CA ALA A 603 25.10 9.14 2.73
C ALA A 603 24.69 7.67 2.86
N MET A 604 23.42 7.33 2.61
CA MET A 604 22.96 5.94 2.65
C MET A 604 23.57 5.14 1.49
N PRO A 605 23.98 3.87 1.74
CA PRO A 605 24.40 2.99 0.67
C PRO A 605 23.24 2.78 -0.30
N MET A 606 23.40 3.27 -1.52
CA MET A 606 22.44 3.07 -2.59
C MET A 606 22.83 1.84 -3.42
N MET A 607 21.84 1.20 -4.02
CA MET A 607 22.09 0.06 -4.92
C MET A 607 22.97 0.48 -6.10
N GLU A 608 23.92 -0.36 -6.49
CA GLU A 608 24.76 -0.12 -7.67
C GLU A 608 23.97 -0.29 -8.98
N ASP A 609 23.00 -1.21 -8.98
CA ASP A 609 22.20 -1.54 -10.16
C ASP A 609 20.71 -1.60 -9.81
N TYR A 610 19.97 -0.58 -10.18
CA TYR A 610 18.54 -0.46 -9.93
C TYR A 610 17.66 -1.38 -10.80
N LEU A 611 18.22 -2.05 -11.79
CA LEU A 611 17.54 -3.13 -12.52
C LEU A 611 17.52 -4.45 -11.71
N LYS A 612 18.21 -4.52 -10.59
CA LYS A 612 18.21 -5.68 -9.68
C LYS A 612 17.28 -5.54 -8.48
N VAL A 613 16.56 -4.43 -8.34
CA VAL A 613 15.56 -4.26 -7.29
C VAL A 613 14.49 -5.36 -7.37
N GLU A 614 14.01 -5.81 -6.22
CA GLU A 614 12.98 -6.84 -6.14
C GLU A 614 11.62 -6.27 -5.71
N THR A 615 11.64 -5.21 -4.90
CA THR A 615 10.46 -4.56 -4.34
C THR A 615 10.54 -3.03 -4.43
N VAL A 616 9.40 -2.36 -4.23
CA VAL A 616 9.36 -0.88 -4.13
C VAL A 616 10.09 -0.39 -2.88
N GLU A 617 10.12 -1.18 -1.82
CA GLU A 617 10.83 -0.88 -0.58
C GLU A 617 12.34 -0.70 -0.80
N ASP A 618 12.93 -1.43 -1.74
CA ASP A 618 14.34 -1.28 -2.13
C ASP A 618 14.65 0.11 -2.71
N LEU A 619 13.63 0.79 -3.24
CA LEU A 619 13.72 2.13 -3.80
C LEU A 619 13.55 3.24 -2.75
N THR A 620 13.16 2.91 -1.50
CA THR A 620 12.80 3.90 -0.47
C THR A 620 13.87 5.00 -0.29
N PRO A 621 15.18 4.71 -0.18
CA PRO A 621 16.18 5.76 -0.03
C PRO A 621 16.23 6.74 -1.22
N ALA A 622 16.10 6.22 -2.44
CA ALA A 622 16.11 7.05 -3.65
C ALA A 622 14.82 7.88 -3.76
N ILE A 623 13.66 7.31 -3.39
CA ILE A 623 12.37 8.00 -3.37
C ILE A 623 12.37 9.12 -2.34
N GLU A 624 12.87 8.89 -1.13
CA GLU A 624 12.93 9.91 -0.09
C GLU A 624 13.94 11.02 -0.43
N LEU A 625 15.08 10.68 -1.02
CA LEU A 625 16.02 11.67 -1.54
C LEU A 625 15.38 12.53 -2.64
N TYR A 626 14.72 11.89 -3.60
CA TYR A 626 13.98 12.57 -4.66
C TYR A 626 12.96 13.55 -4.06
N ASN A 627 12.13 13.07 -3.14
CA ASN A 627 11.11 13.86 -2.47
C ASN A 627 11.72 15.06 -1.72
N THR A 628 12.81 14.84 -1.01
CA THR A 628 13.54 15.88 -0.27
C THR A 628 14.07 16.99 -1.20
N LEU A 629 14.62 16.61 -2.35
CA LEU A 629 15.11 17.55 -3.36
C LEU A 629 13.98 18.38 -3.99
N ILE A 630 12.82 17.77 -4.25
CA ILE A 630 11.61 18.47 -4.71
C ILE A 630 11.20 19.55 -3.70
N GLU A 631 11.15 19.22 -2.42
CA GLU A 631 10.75 20.17 -1.35
C GLU A 631 11.78 21.31 -1.15
N LEU A 632 13.06 21.05 -1.46
CA LEU A 632 14.10 22.09 -1.50
C LEU A 632 14.04 22.95 -2.78
N GLY A 633 13.10 22.69 -3.69
CA GLY A 633 13.03 23.37 -4.99
C GLY A 633 14.15 22.99 -5.95
N GLN A 634 14.90 21.94 -5.66
CA GLN A 634 16.05 21.46 -6.45
C GLN A 634 15.58 20.46 -7.51
N TYR A 635 14.71 20.92 -8.40
CA TYR A 635 14.02 20.07 -9.37
C TYR A 635 14.96 19.35 -10.34
N ASP A 636 16.03 20.02 -10.80
CA ASP A 636 17.01 19.39 -11.69
C ASP A 636 17.76 18.25 -11.00
N ALA A 637 18.15 18.45 -9.73
CA ALA A 637 18.79 17.38 -8.94
C ALA A 637 17.83 16.21 -8.67
N ALA A 638 16.56 16.52 -8.34
CA ALA A 638 15.53 15.50 -8.18
C ALA A 638 15.32 14.70 -9.48
N PHE A 639 15.26 15.40 -10.61
CA PHE A 639 15.15 14.75 -11.91
C PHE A 639 16.31 13.80 -12.19
N MET A 640 17.54 14.16 -11.83
CA MET A 640 18.69 13.26 -11.98
C MET A 640 18.58 11.99 -11.13
N ILE A 641 18.10 12.11 -9.87
CA ILE A 641 17.80 10.92 -9.05
C ILE A 641 16.73 10.06 -9.70
N PHE A 642 15.67 10.68 -10.24
CA PHE A 642 14.63 9.94 -10.97
C PHE A 642 15.25 9.22 -12.19
N TYR A 643 15.95 9.92 -13.04
CA TYR A 643 16.52 9.39 -14.27
C TYR A 643 17.50 8.24 -14.03
N GLU A 644 18.44 8.42 -13.10
CA GLU A 644 19.51 7.43 -12.85
C GLU A 644 19.05 6.22 -12.02
N LYS A 645 18.08 6.42 -11.11
CA LYS A 645 17.77 5.44 -10.06
C LYS A 645 16.34 4.90 -10.11
N LEU A 646 15.38 5.69 -10.52
CA LEU A 646 13.96 5.35 -10.43
C LEU A 646 13.33 5.05 -11.78
N ASP A 647 13.83 5.64 -12.88
CA ASP A 647 13.24 5.54 -14.20
C ASP A 647 13.13 4.09 -14.68
N ALA A 648 14.26 3.42 -14.87
CA ALA A 648 14.31 2.03 -15.35
C ALA A 648 13.70 1.04 -14.34
N ALA A 649 13.91 1.27 -13.03
CA ALA A 649 13.35 0.42 -11.98
C ALA A 649 11.81 0.45 -11.99
N THR A 650 11.21 1.64 -12.09
CA THR A 650 9.74 1.79 -12.05
C THR A 650 9.08 1.43 -13.39
N LEU A 651 9.75 1.67 -14.52
CA LEU A 651 9.20 1.42 -15.86
C LEU A 651 9.32 -0.05 -16.28
N TRP A 652 10.50 -0.63 -16.13
CA TRP A 652 10.83 -1.93 -16.70
C TRP A 652 10.85 -3.06 -15.66
N ARG A 653 11.58 -2.85 -14.57
CA ARG A 653 11.84 -3.89 -13.58
C ARG A 653 10.62 -4.24 -12.74
N LEU A 654 10.02 -3.25 -12.10
CA LEU A 654 8.87 -3.42 -11.21
C LEU A 654 7.53 -3.13 -11.92
N SER A 655 7.56 -2.44 -13.06
CA SER A 655 6.35 -1.94 -13.74
C SER A 655 5.43 -1.13 -12.82
N ALA A 656 6.02 -0.35 -11.91
CA ALA A 656 5.32 0.44 -10.89
C ALA A 656 4.80 1.77 -11.47
N SER A 657 3.93 1.69 -12.49
CA SER A 657 3.51 2.83 -13.30
C SER A 657 2.80 3.92 -12.50
N ARG A 658 2.03 3.56 -11.46
CA ARG A 658 1.38 4.56 -10.58
C ARG A 658 2.40 5.35 -9.77
N LEU A 659 3.35 4.68 -9.13
CA LEU A 659 4.44 5.34 -8.41
C LEU A 659 5.23 6.26 -9.34
N ARG A 660 5.52 5.79 -10.57
CA ARG A 660 6.19 6.60 -11.60
C ARG A 660 5.43 7.89 -11.91
N VAL A 661 4.12 7.82 -12.11
CA VAL A 661 3.28 8.99 -12.34
C VAL A 661 3.32 9.94 -11.15
N GLU A 662 3.17 9.43 -9.92
CA GLU A 662 3.20 10.25 -8.71
C GLU A 662 4.52 11.00 -8.53
N LEU A 663 5.66 10.34 -8.80
CA LEU A 663 6.96 10.98 -8.73
C LEU A 663 7.10 12.07 -9.79
N LEU A 664 6.78 11.76 -11.05
CA LEU A 664 6.95 12.70 -12.15
C LEU A 664 6.01 13.90 -12.06
N GLU A 665 4.75 13.74 -11.62
CA GLU A 665 3.82 14.86 -11.42
C GLU A 665 4.40 15.94 -10.49
N ARG A 666 5.25 15.58 -9.54
CA ARG A 666 5.87 16.51 -8.61
C ARG A 666 6.87 17.47 -9.26
N LEU A 667 7.38 17.15 -10.44
CA LEU A 667 8.17 18.08 -11.24
C LEU A 667 7.33 19.24 -11.81
N PHE A 668 5.99 19.18 -11.67
CA PHE A 668 5.04 20.15 -12.19
C PHE A 668 4.29 20.89 -11.07
N PRO A 669 4.94 21.77 -10.30
CA PRO A 669 4.29 22.44 -9.16
C PRO A 669 3.07 23.28 -9.56
N ASN A 670 3.04 23.77 -10.82
CA ASN A 670 1.91 24.54 -11.37
C ASN A 670 0.90 23.67 -12.12
N GLY A 671 0.95 22.36 -11.93
CA GLY A 671 0.09 21.37 -12.59
C GLY A 671 0.66 20.89 -13.92
N THR A 672 0.23 19.67 -14.32
CA THR A 672 0.74 18.97 -15.50
C THR A 672 0.45 19.67 -16.84
N ASP A 673 -0.38 20.71 -16.87
CA ASP A 673 -0.61 21.55 -18.07
C ASP A 673 0.49 22.61 -18.25
N SER A 674 1.31 22.86 -17.20
CA SER A 674 2.49 23.73 -17.26
C SER A 674 3.76 22.95 -17.62
N LEU A 675 4.84 23.61 -17.96
CA LEU A 675 6.14 22.95 -18.09
C LEU A 675 6.64 22.47 -16.72
N PRO A 676 7.38 21.36 -16.68
CA PRO A 676 8.03 20.94 -15.43
C PRO A 676 9.07 22.01 -15.04
N SER A 677 9.29 22.17 -13.74
CA SER A 677 10.23 23.16 -13.17
C SER A 677 11.69 22.71 -13.33
N LEU A 678 12.08 22.35 -14.56
CA LEU A 678 13.45 21.96 -14.94
C LEU A 678 14.08 23.08 -15.75
N SER A 679 15.39 23.26 -15.60
CA SER A 679 16.12 24.36 -16.25
C SER A 679 16.39 24.13 -17.75
N ASN A 680 16.39 22.87 -18.20
CA ASN A 680 16.75 22.50 -19.56
C ASN A 680 15.54 21.93 -20.31
N SER A 681 15.30 22.42 -21.55
CA SER A 681 14.19 21.99 -22.40
C SER A 681 14.22 20.50 -22.76
N MET A 682 15.40 19.90 -22.96
CA MET A 682 15.53 18.47 -23.22
C MET A 682 15.08 17.63 -22.03
N THR A 683 15.49 18.01 -20.80
CA THR A 683 15.03 17.32 -19.59
C THR A 683 13.55 17.56 -19.32
N GLN A 684 13.02 18.73 -19.72
CA GLN A 684 11.59 19.01 -19.68
C GLN A 684 10.82 18.08 -20.62
N ALA A 685 11.25 17.95 -21.88
CA ALA A 685 10.63 17.05 -22.85
C ALA A 685 10.67 15.58 -22.37
N PHE A 686 11.82 15.13 -21.87
CA PHE A 686 11.97 13.78 -21.32
C PHE A 686 11.05 13.53 -20.12
N ALA A 687 10.92 14.49 -19.20
CA ALA A 687 10.03 14.36 -18.04
C ALA A 687 8.55 14.28 -18.47
N ILE A 688 8.16 15.07 -19.49
CA ILE A 688 6.81 15.05 -20.05
C ILE A 688 6.55 13.72 -20.76
N ASP A 689 7.49 13.24 -21.59
CA ASP A 689 7.39 11.94 -22.28
C ASP A 689 7.30 10.78 -21.28
N SER A 690 8.17 10.79 -20.26
CA SER A 690 8.17 9.81 -19.19
C SER A 690 6.88 9.80 -18.39
N LEU A 691 6.28 10.97 -18.13
CA LEU A 691 4.99 11.09 -17.47
C LEU A 691 3.86 10.53 -18.34
N ALA A 692 3.88 10.83 -19.64
CA ALA A 692 2.92 10.30 -20.60
C ALA A 692 2.99 8.78 -20.67
N GLY A 693 4.21 8.20 -20.74
CA GLY A 693 4.42 6.75 -20.64
C GLY A 693 3.89 6.15 -19.35
N GLY A 694 4.11 6.83 -18.23
CA GLY A 694 3.54 6.44 -16.92
C GLY A 694 2.01 6.36 -16.98
N TYR A 695 1.34 7.38 -17.51
CA TYR A 695 -0.11 7.37 -17.68
C TYR A 695 -0.61 6.28 -18.64
N HIS A 696 0.10 6.05 -19.74
CA HIS A 696 -0.23 4.98 -20.68
C HIS A 696 -0.27 3.62 -19.97
N PHE A 697 0.81 3.26 -19.28
CA PHE A 697 0.90 1.96 -18.59
C PHE A 697 0.03 1.87 -17.33
N ALA A 698 -0.32 3.01 -16.72
CA ALA A 698 -1.29 3.07 -15.63
C ALA A 698 -2.76 2.96 -16.08
N GLY A 699 -3.02 2.66 -17.36
CA GLY A 699 -4.36 2.45 -17.89
C GLY A 699 -5.09 3.72 -18.33
N ARG A 700 -4.35 4.78 -18.69
CA ARG A 700 -4.89 6.07 -19.11
C ARG A 700 -4.30 6.55 -20.45
N PRO A 701 -4.39 5.73 -21.51
CA PRO A 701 -3.79 6.08 -22.80
C PRO A 701 -4.39 7.36 -23.40
N GLY A 702 -5.69 7.64 -23.19
CA GLY A 702 -6.29 8.88 -23.67
C GLY A 702 -5.67 10.15 -23.06
N THR A 703 -5.29 10.13 -21.76
CA THR A 703 -4.55 11.21 -21.12
C THR A 703 -3.12 11.28 -21.63
N ALA A 704 -2.48 10.13 -21.82
CA ALA A 704 -1.11 10.02 -22.29
C ALA A 704 -0.92 10.65 -23.67
N VAL A 705 -1.87 10.45 -24.61
CA VAL A 705 -1.82 11.06 -25.97
C VAL A 705 -1.65 12.58 -25.89
N MET A 706 -2.45 13.27 -25.08
CA MET A 706 -2.39 14.73 -24.94
C MET A 706 -1.04 15.21 -24.39
N ILE A 707 -0.44 14.44 -23.50
CA ILE A 707 0.84 14.75 -22.88
C ILE A 707 1.99 14.47 -23.87
N PHE A 708 1.96 13.34 -24.60
CA PHE A 708 2.93 13.04 -25.66
C PHE A 708 2.94 14.11 -26.76
N GLU A 709 1.76 14.54 -27.24
CA GLU A 709 1.66 15.61 -28.25
C GLU A 709 2.32 16.91 -27.79
N ARG A 710 2.38 17.14 -26.48
CA ARG A 710 3.06 18.30 -25.93
C ARG A 710 4.57 18.10 -25.86
N ALA A 711 5.09 16.92 -25.51
CA ALA A 711 6.50 16.58 -25.58
C ALA A 711 7.03 16.79 -27.00
N LEU A 712 6.32 16.26 -28.00
CA LEU A 712 6.66 16.39 -29.41
C LEU A 712 6.80 17.83 -29.89
N ARG A 713 5.96 18.75 -29.37
CA ARG A 713 6.07 20.18 -29.72
C ARG A 713 7.38 20.78 -29.21
N ILE A 714 7.83 20.37 -28.02
CA ILE A 714 9.08 20.84 -27.43
C ILE A 714 10.26 20.30 -28.24
N ASP A 715 10.30 18.97 -28.47
CA ASP A 715 11.37 18.32 -29.24
C ASP A 715 11.47 18.91 -30.65
N SER A 716 10.33 19.19 -31.30
CA SER A 716 10.29 19.82 -32.62
C SER A 716 10.83 21.25 -32.62
N LEU A 717 10.53 22.06 -31.60
CA LEU A 717 11.01 23.42 -31.46
C LEU A 717 12.51 23.50 -31.17
N GLU A 718 13.03 22.55 -30.39
CA GLU A 718 14.47 22.44 -30.08
C GLU A 718 15.26 21.82 -31.24
N GLY A 719 14.60 21.22 -32.22
CA GLY A 719 15.23 20.53 -33.35
C GLY A 719 15.89 19.21 -32.96
N ASP A 720 15.54 18.63 -31.82
CA ASP A 720 16.05 17.32 -31.37
C ASP A 720 15.34 16.17 -32.09
N GLN A 721 15.84 15.83 -33.26
CA GLN A 721 15.27 14.78 -34.11
C GLN A 721 15.34 13.38 -33.46
N SER A 722 16.33 13.16 -32.58
CA SER A 722 16.50 11.88 -31.90
C SER A 722 15.36 11.65 -30.88
N ASN A 723 15.16 12.60 -29.95
CA ASN A 723 14.08 12.52 -28.96
C ASN A 723 12.72 12.62 -29.64
N LEU A 724 12.57 13.47 -30.67
CA LEU A 724 11.34 13.58 -31.47
C LEU A 724 10.91 12.19 -32.02
N SER A 725 11.85 11.45 -32.61
CA SER A 725 11.57 10.12 -33.15
C SER A 725 11.16 9.11 -32.06
N VAL A 726 11.82 9.13 -30.91
CA VAL A 726 11.47 8.24 -29.76
C VAL A 726 10.10 8.60 -29.19
N SER A 727 9.82 9.90 -28.97
CA SER A 727 8.52 10.38 -28.48
C SER A 727 7.38 10.04 -29.44
N MET A 728 7.64 10.11 -30.76
CA MET A 728 6.67 9.66 -31.79
C MET A 728 6.42 8.15 -31.71
N CYS A 729 7.44 7.34 -31.46
CA CYS A 729 7.28 5.90 -31.22
C CYS A 729 6.34 5.65 -30.03
N ASN A 730 6.57 6.31 -28.90
CA ASN A 730 5.75 6.19 -27.69
C ASN A 730 4.29 6.64 -27.95
N LEU A 731 4.12 7.75 -28.69
CA LEU A 731 2.78 8.21 -29.10
C LEU A 731 2.09 7.19 -30.00
N SER A 732 2.78 6.62 -31.00
CA SER A 732 2.20 5.61 -31.91
C SER A 732 1.66 4.41 -31.16
N GLN A 733 2.42 3.88 -30.18
CA GLN A 733 1.96 2.80 -29.32
C GLN A 733 0.67 3.17 -28.59
N THR A 734 0.64 4.37 -28.01
CA THR A 734 -0.51 4.87 -27.24
C THR A 734 -1.74 5.09 -28.12
N LEU A 735 -1.55 5.60 -29.34
CA LEU A 735 -2.61 5.75 -30.35
C LEU A 735 -3.20 4.40 -30.77
N THR A 736 -2.37 3.35 -30.87
CA THR A 736 -2.86 1.98 -31.10
C THR A 736 -3.81 1.55 -29.99
N SER A 737 -3.48 1.80 -28.73
CA SER A 737 -4.29 1.41 -27.56
C SER A 737 -5.68 2.06 -27.59
N ILE A 738 -5.78 3.34 -27.99
CA ILE A 738 -7.06 4.07 -28.06
C ILE A 738 -7.81 3.85 -29.41
N GLY A 739 -7.30 2.99 -30.30
CA GLY A 739 -7.93 2.68 -31.58
C GLY A 739 -7.79 3.76 -32.66
N ALA A 740 -6.94 4.75 -32.49
CA ALA A 740 -6.61 5.76 -33.48
C ALA A 740 -5.59 5.19 -34.51
N LEU A 741 -6.01 4.20 -35.30
CA LEU A 741 -5.13 3.33 -36.04
C LEU A 741 -4.46 4.04 -37.23
N TYR A 742 -5.15 4.99 -37.89
CA TYR A 742 -4.54 5.83 -38.90
C TYR A 742 -3.38 6.65 -38.36
N ARG A 743 -3.65 7.39 -37.28
CA ARG A 743 -2.64 8.23 -36.62
C ARG A 743 -1.48 7.39 -36.08
N SER A 744 -1.75 6.20 -35.56
CA SER A 744 -0.73 5.29 -35.09
C SER A 744 0.23 4.86 -36.19
N GLU A 745 -0.29 4.37 -37.33
CA GLU A 745 0.51 4.00 -38.51
C GLU A 745 1.30 5.20 -39.06
N ALA A 746 0.64 6.35 -39.22
CA ALA A 746 1.26 7.58 -39.70
C ALA A 746 2.40 8.05 -38.81
N THR A 747 2.18 8.11 -37.50
CA THR A 747 3.19 8.54 -36.51
C THR A 747 4.40 7.60 -36.48
N ALA A 748 4.19 6.28 -36.55
CA ALA A 748 5.28 5.31 -36.62
C ALA A 748 6.09 5.46 -37.94
N LYS A 749 5.44 5.71 -39.07
CA LYS A 749 6.11 5.97 -40.38
C LYS A 749 6.92 7.27 -40.35
N ILE A 750 6.39 8.33 -39.74
CA ILE A 750 7.14 9.60 -39.58
C ILE A 750 8.37 9.36 -38.71
N ALA A 751 8.21 8.66 -37.56
CA ALA A 751 9.32 8.30 -36.70
C ALA A 751 10.39 7.48 -37.45
N LEU A 752 9.96 6.55 -38.31
CA LEU A 752 10.85 5.74 -39.11
C LEU A 752 11.67 6.59 -40.09
N VAL A 753 11.02 7.51 -40.83
CA VAL A 753 11.71 8.42 -41.73
C VAL A 753 12.76 9.27 -41.01
N ILE A 754 12.38 9.87 -39.88
CA ILE A 754 13.30 10.65 -39.07
C ILE A 754 14.50 9.80 -38.63
N ALA A 755 14.25 8.58 -38.12
CA ALA A 755 15.29 7.69 -37.64
C ALA A 755 16.27 7.27 -38.76
N GLN A 756 15.76 7.06 -39.97
CA GLN A 756 16.57 6.80 -41.18
C GLN A 756 17.43 8.01 -41.55
N ASP A 757 16.86 9.21 -41.54
CA ASP A 757 17.57 10.45 -41.88
C ASP A 757 18.73 10.74 -40.92
N ILE A 758 18.52 10.52 -39.62
CA ILE A 758 19.56 10.73 -38.60
C ILE A 758 20.47 9.51 -38.42
N LYS A 759 20.20 8.39 -39.04
CA LYS A 759 20.94 7.12 -38.92
C LYS A 759 21.08 6.65 -37.48
N TYR A 760 19.95 6.61 -36.77
CA TYR A 760 19.93 6.21 -35.38
C TYR A 760 19.12 4.92 -35.21
N ASP A 761 19.83 3.82 -34.94
CA ASP A 761 19.26 2.46 -34.96
C ASP A 761 18.21 2.22 -33.87
N TYR A 762 18.35 2.92 -32.72
CA TYR A 762 17.40 2.72 -31.62
C TYR A 762 15.97 3.12 -31.97
N PRO A 763 15.63 4.37 -32.37
CA PRO A 763 14.30 4.71 -32.81
C PRO A 763 13.92 4.04 -34.14
N LEU A 764 14.90 3.67 -34.98
CA LEU A 764 14.67 2.89 -36.20
C LEU A 764 14.07 1.53 -35.88
N GLY A 765 14.72 0.77 -34.99
CA GLY A 765 14.22 -0.52 -34.51
C GLY A 765 12.87 -0.41 -33.82
N MET A 766 12.66 0.66 -33.02
CA MET A 766 11.38 0.95 -32.36
C MET A 766 10.24 1.19 -33.37
N SER A 767 10.45 2.08 -34.33
CA SER A 767 9.45 2.40 -35.36
C SER A 767 8.99 1.17 -36.14
N LEU A 768 9.96 0.30 -36.46
CA LEU A 768 9.70 -0.94 -37.21
C LEU A 768 8.83 -1.93 -36.41
N TYR A 769 9.14 -2.15 -35.08
CA TYR A 769 8.28 -3.06 -34.32
C TYR A 769 6.91 -2.45 -34.02
N LEU A 770 6.78 -1.12 -33.96
CA LEU A 770 5.47 -0.46 -33.77
C LEU A 770 4.61 -0.55 -35.05
N LEU A 771 5.19 -0.44 -36.23
CA LEU A 771 4.51 -0.80 -37.47
C LEU A 771 4.07 -2.26 -37.43
N GLY A 772 4.94 -3.16 -36.96
CA GLY A 772 4.59 -4.55 -36.68
C GLY A 772 3.51 -4.78 -35.63
N LEU A 773 3.25 -3.81 -34.74
CA LEU A 773 2.15 -3.83 -33.78
C LEU A 773 0.81 -3.40 -34.41
N VAL A 774 0.79 -2.31 -35.20
CA VAL A 774 -0.44 -1.73 -35.75
C VAL A 774 -0.93 -2.43 -37.02
N LEU A 775 -0.03 -2.81 -37.93
CA LEU A 775 -0.40 -3.39 -39.21
C LEU A 775 -1.20 -4.71 -39.10
N PRO A 776 -0.94 -5.64 -38.19
CA PRO A 776 -1.77 -6.83 -38.01
C PRO A 776 -3.20 -6.49 -37.58
N LEU A 777 -3.40 -5.40 -36.83
CA LEU A 777 -4.74 -4.93 -36.48
C LEU A 777 -5.52 -4.45 -37.69
N LEU A 778 -4.83 -3.96 -38.74
CA LEU A 778 -5.39 -3.55 -40.01
C LEU A 778 -5.52 -4.73 -41.01
N GLY A 779 -5.12 -5.95 -40.64
CA GLY A 779 -5.12 -7.11 -41.54
C GLY A 779 -3.93 -7.21 -42.51
N LYS A 780 -2.92 -6.33 -42.36
CA LYS A 780 -1.71 -6.28 -43.24
C LYS A 780 -0.59 -7.17 -42.65
N TYR A 781 -0.82 -8.48 -42.62
CA TYR A 781 0.05 -9.44 -41.90
C TYR A 781 1.44 -9.58 -42.49
N GLU A 782 1.56 -9.73 -43.81
CA GLU A 782 2.84 -9.92 -44.50
C GLU A 782 3.76 -8.71 -44.38
N GLU A 783 3.18 -7.52 -44.43
CA GLU A 783 3.91 -6.26 -44.26
C GLU A 783 4.41 -6.13 -42.80
N ALA A 784 3.55 -6.46 -41.85
CA ALA A 784 3.92 -6.47 -40.42
C ALA A 784 5.08 -7.43 -40.13
N GLU A 785 5.05 -8.64 -40.71
CA GLU A 785 6.11 -9.63 -40.49
C GLU A 785 7.46 -9.12 -41.02
N ARG A 786 7.46 -8.50 -42.21
CA ARG A 786 8.68 -7.91 -42.78
C ARG A 786 9.27 -6.83 -41.86
N PHE A 787 8.44 -5.91 -41.36
CA PHE A 787 8.90 -4.87 -40.45
C PHE A 787 9.44 -5.46 -39.13
N LEU A 788 8.77 -6.46 -38.56
CA LEU A 788 9.23 -7.11 -37.31
C LEU A 788 10.53 -7.88 -37.50
N GLN A 789 10.70 -8.59 -38.63
CA GLN A 789 11.95 -9.31 -38.92
C GLN A 789 13.12 -8.33 -39.09
N HIS A 790 12.88 -7.16 -39.67
CA HIS A 790 13.89 -6.13 -39.81
C HIS A 790 14.25 -5.51 -38.46
N SER A 791 13.26 -5.16 -37.66
CA SER A 791 13.47 -4.72 -36.27
C SER A 791 14.29 -5.73 -35.48
N TYR A 792 13.98 -7.02 -35.58
CA TYR A 792 14.68 -8.07 -34.88
C TYR A 792 16.17 -8.16 -35.24
N ARG A 793 16.51 -7.98 -36.52
CA ARG A 793 17.91 -7.91 -36.99
C ARG A 793 18.67 -6.76 -36.34
N ILE A 794 18.08 -5.55 -36.34
CA ILE A 794 18.68 -4.38 -35.68
C ILE A 794 18.98 -4.67 -34.20
N TRP A 795 18.05 -5.30 -33.48
CA TRP A 795 18.24 -5.62 -32.07
C TRP A 795 19.29 -6.71 -31.84
N ILE A 796 19.47 -7.65 -32.76
CA ILE A 796 20.58 -8.60 -32.72
C ILE A 796 21.90 -7.85 -32.86
N ASP A 797 22.04 -6.98 -33.87
CA ASP A 797 23.26 -6.22 -34.15
C ASP A 797 23.64 -5.30 -32.97
N GLN A 798 22.63 -4.73 -32.29
CA GLN A 798 22.79 -3.92 -31.10
C GLN A 798 22.96 -4.75 -29.79
N ASN A 799 22.86 -6.07 -29.86
CA ASN A 799 22.86 -6.97 -28.69
C ASN A 799 21.82 -6.56 -27.61
N HIS A 800 20.64 -6.10 -28.05
CA HIS A 800 19.59 -5.55 -27.17
C HIS A 800 18.53 -6.60 -26.85
N GLU A 801 18.80 -7.46 -25.87
CA GLU A 801 17.97 -8.63 -25.53
C GLU A 801 16.52 -8.27 -25.20
N GLN A 802 16.26 -7.14 -24.55
CA GLN A 802 14.90 -6.71 -24.20
C GLN A 802 14.04 -6.51 -25.45
N PHE A 803 14.52 -5.72 -26.41
CA PHE A 803 13.74 -5.44 -27.61
C PHE A 803 13.69 -6.62 -28.57
N MET A 804 14.67 -7.53 -28.54
CA MET A 804 14.55 -8.84 -29.19
C MET A 804 13.34 -9.60 -28.63
N GLY A 805 13.16 -9.60 -27.29
CA GLY A 805 12.02 -10.20 -26.62
C GLY A 805 10.69 -9.53 -27.00
N VAL A 806 10.63 -8.19 -27.00
CA VAL A 806 9.45 -7.41 -27.38
C VAL A 806 9.06 -7.66 -28.85
N THR A 807 10.03 -7.69 -29.75
CA THR A 807 9.78 -7.97 -31.18
C THR A 807 9.22 -9.37 -31.39
N ASN A 808 9.77 -10.40 -30.70
CA ASN A 808 9.22 -11.75 -30.71
C ASN A 808 7.79 -11.80 -30.16
N ALA A 809 7.48 -11.03 -29.10
CA ALA A 809 6.12 -10.95 -28.58
C ALA A 809 5.15 -10.38 -29.64
N TYR A 810 5.56 -9.39 -30.41
CA TYR A 810 4.74 -8.83 -31.49
C TYR A 810 4.62 -9.77 -32.70
N LEU A 811 5.68 -10.53 -33.05
CA LEU A 811 5.60 -11.62 -34.04
C LEU A 811 4.60 -12.70 -33.58
N SER A 812 4.63 -13.07 -32.31
CA SER A 812 3.64 -13.99 -31.74
C SER A 812 2.21 -13.44 -31.85
N LYS A 813 2.01 -12.16 -31.47
CA LYS A 813 0.69 -11.50 -31.58
C LYS A 813 0.19 -11.45 -33.02
N ALA A 814 1.04 -11.09 -33.97
CA ALA A 814 0.70 -11.09 -35.41
C ALA A 814 0.29 -12.48 -35.92
N SER A 815 1.06 -13.51 -35.52
CA SER A 815 0.76 -14.93 -35.85
C SER A 815 -0.57 -15.41 -35.26
N LEU A 816 -0.91 -14.99 -34.03
CA LEU A 816 -2.23 -15.27 -33.41
C LEU A 816 -3.38 -14.62 -34.17
N LEU A 817 -3.18 -13.38 -34.64
CA LEU A 817 -4.19 -12.64 -35.40
C LEU A 817 -4.38 -13.26 -36.78
N GLN A 818 -3.31 -13.79 -37.41
CA GLN A 818 -3.30 -14.50 -38.66
C GLN A 818 -3.77 -15.95 -38.55
N ASN A 819 -3.97 -16.45 -37.32
CA ASN A 819 -4.37 -17.83 -37.04
C ASN A 819 -3.29 -18.88 -37.42
N THR A 820 -2.01 -18.58 -37.12
CA THR A 820 -0.85 -19.48 -37.30
C THR A 820 -0.25 -19.82 -35.91
N PRO A 821 -0.90 -20.69 -35.12
CA PRO A 821 -0.58 -20.88 -33.71
C PRO A 821 0.79 -21.55 -33.46
N ASP A 822 1.31 -22.38 -34.40
CA ASP A 822 2.66 -22.97 -34.24
C ASP A 822 3.76 -21.89 -34.26
N SER A 823 3.67 -20.94 -35.19
CA SER A 823 4.54 -19.79 -35.27
C SER A 823 4.39 -18.90 -34.03
N ALA A 824 3.15 -18.66 -33.62
CA ALA A 824 2.86 -17.88 -32.41
C ALA A 824 3.50 -18.49 -31.17
N LYS A 825 3.40 -19.80 -30.99
CA LYS A 825 4.04 -20.53 -29.87
C LYS A 825 5.54 -20.35 -29.86
N LYS A 826 6.19 -20.58 -31.02
CA LYS A 826 7.65 -20.44 -31.16
C LYS A 826 8.14 -19.05 -30.75
N PHE A 827 7.50 -18.00 -31.24
CA PHE A 827 7.86 -16.63 -30.91
C PHE A 827 7.56 -16.26 -29.45
N ALA A 828 6.46 -16.77 -28.88
CA ALA A 828 6.10 -16.56 -27.47
C ALA A 828 7.11 -17.26 -26.53
N GLU A 829 7.61 -18.43 -26.88
CA GLU A 829 8.63 -19.14 -26.12
C GLU A 829 9.98 -18.37 -26.09
N GLU A 830 10.37 -17.79 -27.22
CA GLU A 830 11.59 -16.97 -27.28
C GLU A 830 11.42 -15.65 -26.51
N ALA A 831 10.27 -14.98 -26.63
CA ALA A 831 9.93 -13.80 -25.81
C ALA A 831 9.98 -14.12 -24.31
N TRP A 832 9.45 -15.26 -23.91
CA TRP A 832 9.48 -15.74 -22.52
C TRP A 832 10.91 -15.98 -22.02
N ARG A 833 11.74 -16.63 -22.83
CA ARG A 833 13.13 -16.90 -22.49
C ARG A 833 13.92 -15.62 -22.21
N LEU A 834 13.81 -14.63 -23.11
CA LEU A 834 14.50 -13.35 -23.01
C LEU A 834 13.98 -12.51 -21.82
N ALA A 835 12.66 -12.43 -21.66
CA ALA A 835 12.06 -11.72 -20.52
C ALA A 835 12.46 -12.33 -19.17
N GLY A 836 12.59 -13.66 -19.09
CA GLY A 836 13.02 -14.38 -17.88
C GLY A 836 14.46 -14.10 -17.48
N ILE A 837 15.38 -13.99 -18.47
CA ILE A 837 16.79 -13.63 -18.23
C ILE A 837 16.89 -12.24 -17.62
N LEU A 838 16.19 -11.27 -18.20
CA LEU A 838 16.23 -9.88 -17.79
C LEU A 838 15.33 -9.57 -16.57
N ARG A 839 14.45 -10.49 -16.21
CA ARG A 839 13.46 -10.35 -15.13
C ARG A 839 12.60 -9.09 -15.26
N LEU A 840 12.20 -8.72 -16.47
CA LEU A 840 11.37 -7.55 -16.75
C LEU A 840 9.89 -7.93 -16.62
N GLU A 841 9.23 -7.37 -15.62
CA GLU A 841 7.91 -7.82 -15.18
C GLU A 841 6.85 -7.79 -16.27
N ARG A 842 6.70 -6.68 -16.99
CA ARG A 842 5.72 -6.54 -18.06
C ARG A 842 5.96 -7.49 -19.23
N ASP A 843 7.22 -7.71 -19.59
CA ASP A 843 7.58 -8.58 -20.71
C ASP A 843 7.35 -10.06 -20.35
N ILE A 844 7.58 -10.44 -19.07
CA ILE A 844 7.21 -11.77 -18.55
C ILE A 844 5.71 -12.00 -18.64
N ILE A 845 4.90 -11.02 -18.21
CA ILE A 845 3.43 -11.10 -18.26
C ILE A 845 2.95 -11.28 -19.71
N ARG A 846 3.43 -10.43 -20.61
CA ARG A 846 3.08 -10.47 -22.04
C ARG A 846 3.44 -11.81 -22.67
N ALA A 847 4.65 -12.30 -22.45
CA ALA A 847 5.11 -13.57 -23.01
C ALA A 847 4.28 -14.75 -22.49
N ALA A 848 3.98 -14.80 -21.18
CA ALA A 848 3.13 -15.83 -20.60
C ALA A 848 1.72 -15.84 -21.21
N ARG A 849 1.10 -14.67 -21.36
CA ARG A 849 -0.21 -14.53 -22.00
C ARG A 849 -0.20 -15.04 -23.43
N LEU A 850 0.84 -14.68 -24.21
CA LEU A 850 0.97 -15.13 -25.60
C LEU A 850 1.19 -16.65 -25.70
N GLN A 851 1.97 -17.26 -24.79
CA GLN A 851 2.08 -18.71 -24.67
C GLN A 851 0.72 -19.37 -24.41
N GLY A 852 -0.03 -18.83 -23.46
CA GLY A 852 -1.37 -19.30 -23.14
C GLY A 852 -2.33 -19.17 -24.32
N SER A 853 -2.31 -18.03 -25.02
CA SER A 853 -3.17 -17.80 -26.20
C SER A 853 -2.79 -18.72 -27.38
N ALA A 854 -1.52 -18.99 -27.60
CA ALA A 854 -1.07 -19.92 -28.62
C ALA A 854 -1.46 -21.37 -28.29
N ALA A 855 -1.29 -21.79 -27.04
CA ALA A 855 -1.71 -23.11 -26.57
C ALA A 855 -3.23 -23.31 -26.72
N MET A 856 -4.04 -22.30 -26.41
CA MET A 856 -5.49 -22.32 -26.59
C MET A 856 -5.88 -22.57 -28.05
N GLN A 857 -5.22 -21.90 -29.01
CA GLN A 857 -5.48 -22.14 -30.44
C GLN A 857 -4.99 -23.52 -30.90
N LEU A 858 -3.99 -24.11 -30.24
CA LEU A 858 -3.50 -25.48 -30.51
C LEU A 858 -4.35 -26.56 -29.82
N GLY A 859 -5.30 -26.18 -28.95
CA GLY A 859 -6.16 -27.12 -28.22
C GLY A 859 -5.55 -27.64 -26.93
N ASP A 860 -4.39 -27.16 -26.49
CA ASP A 860 -3.79 -27.48 -25.19
C ASP A 860 -4.36 -26.54 -24.11
N LEU A 861 -5.59 -26.84 -23.70
CA LEU A 861 -6.37 -25.98 -22.82
C LEU A 861 -5.82 -25.95 -21.38
N ASP A 862 -5.18 -27.01 -20.91
CA ASP A 862 -4.60 -27.10 -19.57
C ASP A 862 -3.36 -26.19 -19.45
N TYR A 863 -2.45 -26.27 -20.42
CA TYR A 863 -1.29 -25.38 -20.46
C TYR A 863 -1.71 -23.91 -20.70
N ALA A 864 -2.72 -23.69 -21.54
CA ALA A 864 -3.31 -22.37 -21.76
C ALA A 864 -3.81 -21.78 -20.44
N LYS A 865 -4.57 -22.56 -19.65
CA LYS A 865 -5.11 -22.15 -18.36
C LYS A 865 -4.00 -21.78 -17.37
N GLU A 866 -2.96 -22.61 -17.24
CA GLU A 866 -1.81 -22.36 -16.39
C GLU A 866 -1.14 -21.02 -16.72
N LYS A 867 -0.80 -20.81 -17.99
CA LYS A 867 -0.06 -19.61 -18.45
C LYS A 867 -0.89 -18.33 -18.38
N LEU A 868 -2.17 -18.39 -18.74
CA LEU A 868 -3.05 -17.23 -18.64
C LEU A 868 -3.29 -16.83 -17.17
N HIS A 869 -3.50 -17.79 -16.27
CA HIS A 869 -3.63 -17.48 -14.85
C HIS A 869 -2.34 -16.94 -14.25
N PHE A 870 -1.18 -17.45 -14.68
CA PHE A 870 0.12 -16.89 -14.29
C PHE A 870 0.23 -15.42 -14.74
N ALA A 871 -0.10 -15.13 -15.99
CA ALA A 871 -0.04 -13.78 -16.55
C ALA A 871 -1.00 -12.84 -15.83
N LEU A 872 -2.24 -13.27 -15.56
CA LEU A 872 -3.26 -12.45 -14.89
C LEU A 872 -2.83 -12.07 -13.48
N ARG A 873 -2.35 -13.03 -12.68
CA ARG A 873 -1.87 -12.75 -11.32
C ARG A 873 -0.79 -11.67 -11.30
N ARG A 874 0.21 -11.80 -12.18
CA ARG A 874 1.31 -10.83 -12.23
C ARG A 874 0.85 -9.48 -12.74
N ALA A 875 -0.01 -9.44 -13.77
CA ALA A 875 -0.59 -8.20 -14.29
C ALA A 875 -1.38 -7.45 -13.22
N HIS A 876 -2.15 -8.19 -12.39
CA HIS A 876 -2.86 -7.63 -11.26
C HIS A 876 -1.91 -7.02 -10.21
N ASN A 877 -0.85 -7.74 -9.83
CA ASN A 877 0.09 -7.29 -8.81
C ASN A 877 0.78 -5.97 -9.16
N VAL A 878 1.14 -5.81 -10.45
CA VAL A 878 1.83 -4.60 -10.92
C VAL A 878 0.92 -3.62 -11.66
N GLN A 879 -0.36 -3.96 -11.81
CA GLN A 879 -1.41 -3.13 -12.43
C GLN A 879 -1.10 -2.70 -13.87
N VAL A 880 -0.60 -3.62 -14.69
CA VAL A 880 -0.41 -3.42 -16.13
C VAL A 880 -1.71 -3.69 -16.85
N ILE A 881 -2.53 -2.65 -17.00
CA ILE A 881 -3.93 -2.74 -17.43
C ILE A 881 -4.11 -3.38 -18.81
N GLU A 882 -3.27 -3.07 -19.80
CA GLU A 882 -3.39 -3.66 -21.13
C GLU A 882 -3.20 -5.19 -21.13
N GLU A 883 -2.20 -5.67 -20.41
CA GLU A 883 -1.95 -7.11 -20.31
C GLU A 883 -3.00 -7.79 -19.44
N GLU A 884 -3.54 -7.10 -18.44
CA GLU A 884 -4.66 -7.57 -17.63
C GLU A 884 -5.91 -7.77 -18.50
N LEU A 885 -6.34 -6.74 -19.24
CA LEU A 885 -7.49 -6.81 -20.14
C LEU A 885 -7.36 -7.93 -21.18
N ALA A 886 -6.20 -7.97 -21.86
CA ALA A 886 -5.93 -9.01 -22.85
C ALA A 886 -5.98 -10.43 -22.25
N THR A 887 -5.52 -10.60 -21.02
CA THR A 887 -5.50 -11.91 -20.35
C THR A 887 -6.88 -12.31 -19.85
N LEU A 888 -7.66 -11.37 -19.30
CA LEU A 888 -9.05 -11.59 -18.88
C LEU A 888 -9.91 -12.05 -20.07
N ILE A 889 -9.76 -11.40 -21.22
CA ILE A 889 -10.49 -11.75 -22.44
C ILE A 889 -10.08 -13.15 -22.94
N ALA A 890 -8.79 -13.47 -22.92
CA ALA A 890 -8.31 -14.79 -23.30
C ALA A 890 -8.81 -15.90 -22.36
N LEU A 891 -8.84 -15.64 -21.04
CA LEU A 891 -9.42 -16.57 -20.05
C LEU A 891 -10.93 -16.70 -20.20
N ALA A 892 -11.64 -15.63 -20.52
CA ALA A 892 -13.07 -15.69 -20.79
C ALA A 892 -13.37 -16.55 -22.03
N ASP A 893 -12.60 -16.39 -23.12
CA ASP A 893 -12.73 -17.23 -24.32
C ASP A 893 -12.38 -18.71 -24.04
N LEU A 894 -11.33 -18.95 -23.20
CA LEU A 894 -10.97 -20.30 -22.74
C LEU A 894 -12.09 -20.96 -21.93
N ASN A 895 -12.65 -20.25 -20.94
CA ASN A 895 -13.74 -20.78 -20.13
C ASN A 895 -15.01 -21.04 -20.97
N TRP A 896 -15.31 -20.20 -21.97
CA TRP A 896 -16.38 -20.45 -22.93
C TRP A 896 -16.12 -21.75 -23.71
N GLN A 897 -14.89 -21.98 -24.22
CA GLN A 897 -14.52 -23.22 -24.91
C GLN A 897 -14.62 -24.44 -23.98
N GLN A 898 -14.31 -24.31 -22.71
CA GLN A 898 -14.46 -25.37 -21.71
C GLN A 898 -15.92 -25.59 -21.24
N LYS A 899 -16.88 -24.84 -21.80
CA LYS A 899 -18.31 -24.91 -21.43
C LYS A 899 -18.60 -24.42 -20.01
N GLU A 900 -17.85 -23.40 -19.56
CA GLU A 900 -17.99 -22.69 -18.28
C GLU A 900 -18.48 -21.26 -18.51
N PRO A 901 -19.70 -21.01 -19.04
CA PRO A 901 -20.14 -19.68 -19.49
C PRO A 901 -20.27 -18.67 -18.33
N GLU A 902 -20.61 -19.11 -17.11
CA GLU A 902 -20.73 -18.20 -15.97
C GLU A 902 -19.35 -17.67 -15.53
N ASN A 903 -18.33 -18.54 -15.53
CA ASN A 903 -16.97 -18.11 -15.24
C ASN A 903 -16.47 -17.14 -16.30
N ALA A 904 -16.79 -17.38 -17.57
CA ALA A 904 -16.47 -16.49 -18.66
C ALA A 904 -17.14 -15.11 -18.51
N ARG A 905 -18.43 -15.04 -18.14
CA ARG A 905 -19.14 -13.77 -17.87
C ARG A 905 -18.50 -13.01 -16.71
N ASN A 906 -18.14 -13.69 -15.61
CA ASN A 906 -17.51 -13.05 -14.45
C ASN A 906 -16.18 -12.37 -14.83
N LEU A 907 -15.37 -13.02 -15.66
CA LEU A 907 -14.12 -12.42 -16.16
C LEU A 907 -14.38 -11.21 -17.05
N LEU A 908 -15.41 -11.24 -17.89
CA LEU A 908 -15.77 -10.10 -18.74
C LEU A 908 -16.29 -8.91 -17.93
N GLU A 909 -16.95 -9.14 -16.79
CA GLU A 909 -17.37 -8.04 -15.90
C GLU A 909 -16.18 -7.20 -15.38
N GLU A 910 -15.00 -7.80 -15.24
CA GLU A 910 -13.78 -7.08 -14.85
C GLU A 910 -13.22 -6.22 -16.01
N VAL A 911 -13.58 -6.53 -17.26
CA VAL A 911 -13.05 -5.82 -18.42
C VAL A 911 -13.75 -4.48 -18.65
N TRP A 912 -15.08 -4.39 -18.46
CA TRP A 912 -15.90 -3.28 -18.97
C TRP A 912 -15.45 -1.90 -18.47
N GLU A 913 -15.34 -1.72 -17.17
CA GLU A 913 -15.01 -0.41 -16.60
C GLU A 913 -13.58 0.03 -16.97
N SER A 914 -12.63 -0.89 -16.98
CA SER A 914 -11.24 -0.59 -17.35
C SER A 914 -11.09 -0.30 -18.84
N ALA A 915 -11.79 -1.04 -19.69
CA ALA A 915 -11.78 -0.82 -21.13
C ALA A 915 -12.44 0.50 -21.53
N GLU A 916 -13.39 1.00 -20.75
CA GLU A 916 -14.06 2.27 -21.00
C GLU A 916 -13.27 3.45 -20.46
N ARG A 917 -12.61 3.30 -19.30
CA ARG A 917 -11.78 4.36 -18.70
C ARG A 917 -10.54 4.71 -19.52
N GLY A 918 -9.93 3.74 -20.23
CA GLY A 918 -8.68 3.91 -20.97
C GLY A 918 -8.69 5.04 -22.00
N PRO A 919 -9.57 5.13 -23.03
CA PRO A 919 -10.40 4.05 -23.59
C PRO A 919 -9.57 2.98 -24.34
N TYR A 920 -10.08 1.75 -24.36
CA TYR A 920 -9.44 0.62 -25.05
C TYR A 920 -10.43 -0.07 -26.00
N PRO A 921 -10.81 0.54 -27.15
CA PRO A 921 -11.88 0.03 -28.00
C PRO A 921 -11.58 -1.35 -28.58
N ILE A 922 -10.32 -1.70 -28.85
CA ILE A 922 -9.92 -3.02 -29.38
C ILE A 922 -10.21 -4.12 -28.37
N PHE A 923 -9.77 -3.96 -27.10
CA PHE A 923 -10.06 -4.94 -26.05
C PHE A 923 -11.56 -5.01 -25.75
N HIS A 924 -12.25 -3.86 -25.79
CA HIS A 924 -13.68 -3.81 -25.60
C HIS A 924 -14.43 -4.60 -26.71
N ALA A 925 -14.00 -4.46 -27.98
CA ALA A 925 -14.54 -5.23 -29.09
C ALA A 925 -14.31 -6.75 -28.91
N ASP A 926 -13.08 -7.16 -28.54
CA ASP A 926 -12.76 -8.57 -28.34
C ASP A 926 -13.58 -9.17 -27.17
N ALA A 927 -13.75 -8.44 -26.07
CA ALA A 927 -14.58 -8.88 -24.94
C ALA A 927 -16.05 -9.05 -25.35
N LEU A 928 -16.60 -8.10 -26.09
CA LEU A 928 -17.98 -8.16 -26.61
C LEU A 928 -18.19 -9.32 -27.60
N LEU A 929 -17.18 -9.66 -28.39
CA LEU A 929 -17.24 -10.84 -29.28
C LEU A 929 -17.31 -12.14 -28.48
N VAL A 930 -16.58 -12.26 -27.38
CA VAL A 930 -16.68 -13.43 -26.48
C VAL A 930 -18.05 -13.46 -25.84
N LEU A 931 -18.57 -12.32 -25.34
CA LEU A 931 -19.91 -12.23 -24.77
C LEU A 931 -20.99 -12.65 -25.78
N ALA A 932 -20.90 -12.16 -27.03
CA ALA A 932 -21.86 -12.50 -28.08
C ALA A 932 -21.92 -14.01 -28.35
N LYS A 933 -20.77 -14.72 -28.33
CA LYS A 933 -20.73 -16.18 -28.47
C LYS A 933 -21.39 -16.89 -27.26
N ILE A 934 -21.11 -16.40 -26.05
CA ILE A 934 -21.72 -16.97 -24.82
C ILE A 934 -23.24 -16.83 -24.87
N GLU A 935 -23.76 -15.65 -25.24
CA GLU A 935 -25.19 -15.40 -25.33
C GLU A 935 -25.85 -16.15 -26.47
N GLN A 936 -25.16 -16.31 -27.60
CA GLN A 936 -25.64 -17.15 -28.73
C GLN A 936 -25.77 -18.61 -28.29
N ASP A 937 -24.76 -19.19 -27.66
CA ASP A 937 -24.80 -20.58 -27.17
C ASP A 937 -25.86 -20.78 -26.08
N ALA A 938 -26.17 -19.74 -25.29
CA ALA A 938 -27.25 -19.76 -24.30
C ALA A 938 -28.65 -19.59 -24.90
N GLY A 939 -28.76 -19.33 -26.24
CA GLY A 939 -30.03 -19.07 -26.90
C GLY A 939 -30.59 -17.65 -26.68
N ASN A 940 -29.82 -16.76 -26.11
CA ASN A 940 -30.19 -15.36 -25.82
C ASN A 940 -29.90 -14.46 -27.04
N ASN A 941 -30.58 -14.75 -28.19
CA ASN A 941 -30.28 -14.11 -29.46
C ASN A 941 -30.29 -12.58 -29.39
N GLN A 942 -31.19 -11.96 -28.65
CA GLN A 942 -31.25 -10.49 -28.53
C GLN A 942 -29.98 -9.92 -27.86
N ALA A 943 -29.54 -10.52 -26.77
CA ALA A 943 -28.30 -10.10 -26.08
C ALA A 943 -27.06 -10.37 -26.95
N ALA A 944 -27.04 -11.46 -27.70
CA ALA A 944 -25.98 -11.78 -28.65
C ALA A 944 -25.91 -10.73 -29.80
N ILE A 945 -27.04 -10.29 -30.33
CA ILE A 945 -27.11 -9.21 -31.32
C ILE A 945 -26.62 -7.89 -30.78
N GLU A 946 -27.05 -7.53 -29.56
CA GLU A 946 -26.61 -6.29 -28.90
C GLU A 946 -25.10 -6.29 -28.69
N ALA A 947 -24.53 -7.38 -28.15
CA ALA A 947 -23.10 -7.53 -27.96
C ALA A 947 -22.32 -7.50 -29.29
N ALA A 948 -22.79 -8.21 -30.33
CA ALA A 948 -22.15 -8.21 -31.62
C ALA A 948 -22.22 -6.84 -32.34
N THR A 949 -23.34 -6.11 -32.19
CA THR A 949 -23.53 -4.76 -32.69
C THR A 949 -22.56 -3.78 -32.02
N GLU A 950 -22.40 -3.86 -30.71
CA GLU A 950 -21.50 -2.98 -30.01
C GLU A 950 -20.03 -3.36 -30.29
N ALA A 951 -19.70 -4.65 -30.41
CA ALA A 951 -18.40 -5.11 -30.89
C ALA A 951 -18.03 -4.52 -32.23
N TYR A 952 -18.99 -4.50 -33.18
CA TYR A 952 -18.82 -3.89 -34.48
C TYR A 952 -18.48 -2.40 -34.36
N ARG A 953 -19.23 -1.65 -33.54
CA ARG A 953 -18.98 -0.22 -33.30
C ARG A 953 -17.59 0.04 -32.69
N LYS A 954 -17.19 -0.73 -31.70
CA LYS A 954 -15.88 -0.59 -31.08
C LYS A 954 -14.74 -0.97 -32.04
N ALA A 955 -14.91 -2.01 -32.84
CA ALA A 955 -13.93 -2.43 -33.82
C ALA A 955 -13.81 -1.48 -35.04
N TRP A 956 -14.77 -0.55 -35.21
CA TRP A 956 -14.74 0.42 -36.31
C TRP A 956 -13.54 1.34 -36.26
N CYS A 957 -13.11 1.75 -35.04
CA CYS A 957 -11.96 2.65 -34.86
C CYS A 957 -12.07 3.92 -35.72
N ASP A 958 -11.14 4.13 -36.68
CA ASP A 958 -11.18 5.24 -37.62
C ASP A 958 -12.03 4.91 -38.88
N GLY A 959 -12.57 3.70 -38.99
CA GLY A 959 -13.28 3.17 -40.12
C GLY A 959 -12.37 2.56 -41.19
N PRO A 960 -12.89 1.58 -42.00
CA PRO A 960 -12.09 0.95 -43.05
C PRO A 960 -11.45 1.96 -44.00
N PRO A 961 -10.16 1.83 -44.36
CA PRO A 961 -9.28 0.68 -44.11
C PRO A 961 -8.57 0.69 -42.71
N TYR A 962 -8.87 1.66 -41.85
CA TYR A 962 -8.25 1.82 -40.53
C TYR A 962 -9.15 1.34 -39.39
N ALA A 963 -9.90 0.29 -39.64
CA ALA A 963 -10.68 -0.43 -38.63
C ALA A 963 -9.87 -1.59 -38.02
N TYR A 964 -10.22 -2.02 -36.81
CA TYR A 964 -9.70 -3.27 -36.27
C TYR A 964 -10.24 -4.46 -37.04
N TYR A 965 -9.46 -4.91 -38.06
CA TYR A 965 -9.89 -5.85 -39.11
C TYR A 965 -10.50 -7.15 -38.59
N ARG A 966 -9.78 -7.84 -37.66
CA ARG A 966 -10.24 -9.12 -37.10
C ARG A 966 -11.54 -8.96 -36.31
N GLY A 967 -11.60 -7.95 -35.46
CA GLY A 967 -12.79 -7.67 -34.62
C GLY A 967 -13.99 -7.34 -35.49
N LEU A 968 -13.81 -6.46 -36.49
CA LEU A 968 -14.87 -6.07 -37.43
C LEU A 968 -15.37 -7.24 -38.26
N THR A 969 -14.46 -8.08 -38.79
CA THR A 969 -14.81 -9.27 -39.56
C THR A 969 -15.62 -10.27 -38.69
N LYS A 970 -15.17 -10.58 -37.50
CA LYS A 970 -15.89 -11.49 -36.59
C LYS A 970 -17.25 -10.95 -36.18
N ALA A 971 -17.36 -9.64 -35.93
CA ALA A 971 -18.63 -9.03 -35.59
C ALA A 971 -19.64 -9.13 -36.77
N LYS A 972 -19.17 -8.88 -38.00
CA LYS A 972 -19.98 -9.07 -39.22
C LYS A 972 -20.47 -10.51 -39.40
N GLU A 973 -19.59 -11.50 -39.21
CA GLU A 973 -19.93 -12.91 -39.28
C GLU A 973 -20.99 -13.31 -38.23
N LEU A 974 -20.86 -12.82 -36.99
CA LEU A 974 -21.84 -13.05 -35.92
C LEU A 974 -23.18 -12.40 -36.24
N LEU A 975 -23.20 -11.13 -36.65
CA LEU A 975 -24.45 -10.44 -37.04
C LEU A 975 -25.15 -11.15 -38.17
N LYS A 976 -24.40 -11.61 -39.19
CA LYS A 976 -24.94 -12.39 -40.30
C LYS A 976 -25.54 -13.71 -39.83
N THR A 977 -24.86 -14.42 -38.92
CA THR A 977 -25.35 -15.69 -38.32
C THR A 977 -26.62 -15.49 -37.51
N LEU A 978 -26.72 -14.32 -36.84
CA LEU A 978 -27.87 -13.93 -36.02
C LEU A 978 -28.97 -13.23 -36.85
N GLU A 979 -28.84 -13.17 -38.18
CA GLU A 979 -29.79 -12.50 -39.10
C GLU A 979 -30.05 -11.03 -38.74
N ALA A 980 -29.05 -10.34 -38.20
CA ALA A 980 -29.12 -8.94 -37.77
C ALA A 980 -28.39 -8.01 -38.77
N PRO A 981 -28.84 -6.76 -38.97
CA PRO A 981 -28.19 -5.82 -39.87
C PRO A 981 -26.87 -5.29 -39.29
N GLU A 982 -25.92 -4.95 -40.19
CA GLU A 982 -24.72 -4.22 -39.79
C GLU A 982 -25.10 -2.78 -39.37
N PRO A 983 -24.50 -2.22 -38.31
CA PRO A 983 -24.71 -0.83 -37.92
C PRO A 983 -24.23 0.15 -38.98
N GLU A 984 -24.96 1.23 -39.19
CA GLU A 984 -24.46 2.36 -39.98
C GLU A 984 -23.37 3.11 -39.23
N MET A 985 -22.20 3.23 -39.84
CA MET A 985 -21.03 3.91 -39.24
C MET A 985 -20.45 4.92 -40.26
N PRO A 986 -19.85 6.02 -39.78
CA PRO A 986 -19.26 7.01 -40.70
C PRO A 986 -18.06 6.40 -41.44
N ALA A 987 -17.95 6.66 -42.74
CA ALA A 987 -16.78 6.24 -43.51
C ALA A 987 -15.51 6.98 -43.01
N PHE A 988 -14.35 6.38 -43.24
CA PHE A 988 -13.07 7.04 -43.00
C PHE A 988 -12.98 8.31 -43.87
N ASP A 989 -12.63 9.42 -43.23
CA ASP A 989 -12.51 10.73 -43.88
C ASP A 989 -11.04 11.18 -43.86
N PRO A 990 -10.29 10.98 -44.94
CA PRO A 990 -8.87 11.35 -44.98
C PRO A 990 -8.61 12.85 -44.86
N SER A 991 -9.62 13.69 -45.11
CA SER A 991 -9.45 15.15 -44.99
C SER A 991 -9.27 15.64 -43.57
N LYS A 992 -9.56 14.81 -42.57
CA LYS A 992 -9.38 15.10 -41.12
C LYS A 992 -7.98 14.82 -40.64
N PHE A 993 -7.10 14.26 -41.44
CA PHE A 993 -5.78 13.80 -41.04
C PHE A 993 -4.70 14.36 -41.97
N GLU A 994 -3.51 14.52 -41.42
CA GLU A 994 -2.34 14.82 -42.23
C GLU A 994 -1.99 13.63 -43.13
N PRO A 995 -1.45 13.84 -44.34
CA PRO A 995 -1.05 12.74 -45.21
C PRO A 995 -0.01 11.85 -44.59
N MET A 996 -0.23 10.53 -44.71
CA MET A 996 0.73 9.53 -44.22
C MET A 996 1.91 9.43 -45.19
N PRO A 997 3.17 9.44 -44.71
CA PRO A 997 4.32 9.20 -45.58
C PRO A 997 4.33 7.79 -46.15
N GLU A 998 4.72 7.67 -47.43
CA GLU A 998 5.03 6.38 -48.02
C GLU A 998 6.44 5.96 -47.57
N VAL A 999 6.55 4.77 -47.06
CA VAL A 999 7.83 4.19 -46.60
C VAL A 999 8.01 2.85 -47.28
N GLU A 1000 9.05 2.78 -48.12
CA GLU A 1000 9.50 1.51 -48.71
C GLU A 1000 10.72 1.02 -47.90
N ILE A 1001 10.68 -0.19 -47.43
CA ILE A 1001 11.86 -0.90 -46.93
C ILE A 1001 12.30 -1.84 -48.00
N ASN A 1002 13.49 -1.59 -48.50
CA ASN A 1002 14.14 -2.51 -49.42
C ASN A 1002 14.64 -3.71 -48.60
N PRO A 1003 14.24 -4.96 -48.91
CA PRO A 1003 14.68 -6.15 -48.17
C PRO A 1003 16.21 -6.34 -48.15
N ASP A 1004 16.90 -5.72 -49.08
CA ASP A 1004 18.32 -5.83 -49.30
C ASP A 1004 19.14 -4.62 -48.76
N ASP A 1005 18.49 -3.66 -48.07
CA ASP A 1005 19.21 -2.57 -47.43
C ASP A 1005 20.08 -3.12 -46.27
N GLU A 1006 21.37 -3.27 -46.56
CA GLU A 1006 22.44 -3.41 -45.53
C GLU A 1006 22.50 -2.09 -44.78
N PHE A 1007 21.73 -1.95 -43.69
CA PHE A 1007 21.86 -0.83 -42.79
C PHE A 1007 23.13 -1.01 -41.93
N GLY A 1008 24.13 -0.18 -42.22
CA GLY A 1008 25.25 0.16 -41.38
C GLY A 1008 26.40 -0.86 -41.31
N SER A 1009 27.43 -0.61 -42.03
CA SER A 1009 28.80 -1.00 -41.70
C SER A 1009 29.42 0.08 -40.82
#